data_ffb8717a2003eb1ea0bd41ef9a5cfd4b
#
_entry.id   ffb8717a2003eb1ea0bd41ef9a5cfd4b
#
_cell.length_a   1.000
_cell.length_b   1.000
_cell.length_c   1.000
_cell.angle_alpha   90.00
_cell.angle_beta   90.00
_cell.angle_gamma   90.00
#
_symmetry.space_group_name_H-M   'P 1'
#
loop_
_entity.id
_entity.type
_entity.pdbx_description
1 polymer ?
#
loop_
_entity_poly.entity_id
_entity_poly.type
_entity_poly.pdbx_seq_one_letter_code
_entity_poly.pdbx_strand_id
1 'polypeptide(L)'
;MSNKIYRGLLLAFSLPVTIGIISNLLTIHSWQLSIMMIAFLCGYYLWLRPYFWRISSHLTNQQVRMVIYATFAFILVVQIGILIVLPATVYHDPFRVLYQAQLISHGDRSWSEITYFWRYSNNVAITWFLSRWLIVTNACHLSVYWSVHLLNLILLDGFLALIVYAVYQCSQQQLPILTVLMLISCSAVSYTYFLQVFYTDLPLLLAVLLDWLTFLFWRRLSTAQRWWASGGLVVLNLSAQMIKSNLIIIGIALLLTCCFNPTASKKYRQPIIAILIGLCLATPTNWVLNANINFQDNARYQFPLLHWFNMGYNSQTAGRYSHRDARILRRLPSKQARQQYLQHHFPQRLRRLGGLGIIRLWFQKIAILFDVQSLPRAYTGGFQQIPRSYSRWQRGFHLWGQWSNQLALLLILSLVLQQIWTTAWNRHYQPTWLEIFTIIAAGGFLLFHTLIWETENRYGQVIILLLSGYLLLHLPQPPKPATTVGTPAMLVTIGVLLLCLTPQILTRATKPATMVVTAQRSQLSHQYHFKTPEFPGQTRFSQTLLINHAVNKLWVLAPKRANAEVDLLDSGGHIRRLVLQKKTWVYRGFLPAGQYKLVIKAHHPHQRMRIVVTDGLNYRLALQPLFINGQAKPYYSLIYAAHYSQ
;
A
#
# COMPACT_ATOMS: atom_id res chain seq x y z
N MET A 1 -28.87 9.96 -17.69
CA MET A 1 -28.05 9.22 -18.67
C MET A 1 -28.93 8.23 -19.37
N SER A 2 -28.91 8.15 -20.72
CA SER A 2 -29.70 7.13 -21.41
C SER A 2 -29.16 5.73 -21.06
N ASN A 3 -30.02 4.73 -20.98
CA ASN A 3 -29.63 3.34 -20.70
C ASN A 3 -28.58 2.83 -21.69
N LYS A 4 -28.59 3.34 -22.94
CA LYS A 4 -27.59 3.01 -23.96
C LYS A 4 -26.18 3.49 -23.58
N ILE A 5 -26.05 4.73 -23.07
CA ILE A 5 -24.74 5.28 -22.66
C ILE A 5 -24.20 4.51 -21.45
N TYR A 6 -25.05 4.24 -20.45
CA TYR A 6 -24.61 3.46 -19.28
C TYR A 6 -24.11 2.07 -19.66
N ARG A 7 -24.85 1.37 -20.51
CA ARG A 7 -24.46 0.05 -21.03
C ARG A 7 -23.15 0.12 -21.82
N GLY A 8 -22.96 1.15 -22.65
CA GLY A 8 -21.70 1.39 -23.36
C GLY A 8 -20.53 1.60 -22.40
N LEU A 9 -20.71 2.37 -21.31
CA LEU A 9 -19.70 2.56 -20.26
C LEU A 9 -19.38 1.24 -19.55
N LEU A 10 -20.36 0.42 -19.20
CA LEU A 10 -20.13 -0.88 -18.59
C LEU A 10 -19.33 -1.81 -19.51
N LEU A 11 -19.70 -1.88 -20.81
CA LEU A 11 -18.94 -2.67 -21.79
C LEU A 11 -17.51 -2.16 -21.96
N ALA A 12 -17.32 -0.85 -22.02
CA ALA A 12 -15.98 -0.26 -22.04
C ALA A 12 -15.17 -0.61 -20.77
N PHE A 13 -15.85 -0.64 -19.61
CA PHE A 13 -15.23 -1.00 -18.34
C PHE A 13 -14.90 -2.50 -18.22
N SER A 14 -15.57 -3.36 -19.00
CA SER A 14 -15.25 -4.79 -19.03
C SER A 14 -13.81 -5.05 -19.51
N LEU A 15 -13.28 -4.23 -20.42
CA LEU A 15 -11.91 -4.37 -20.93
C LEU A 15 -10.83 -4.25 -19.84
N PRO A 16 -10.75 -3.16 -19.04
CA PRO A 16 -9.77 -3.06 -17.97
C PRO A 16 -9.96 -4.13 -16.90
N VAL A 17 -11.18 -4.55 -16.57
CA VAL A 17 -11.43 -5.66 -15.63
C VAL A 17 -10.87 -6.97 -16.20
N THR A 18 -11.08 -7.26 -17.47
CA THR A 18 -10.52 -8.44 -18.16
C THR A 18 -8.99 -8.40 -18.18
N ILE A 19 -8.38 -7.23 -18.47
CA ILE A 19 -6.93 -7.05 -18.38
C ILE A 19 -6.43 -7.34 -16.96
N GLY A 20 -7.14 -6.86 -15.93
CA GLY A 20 -6.84 -7.15 -14.54
C GLY A 20 -6.84 -8.64 -14.21
N ILE A 21 -7.84 -9.39 -14.69
CA ILE A 21 -7.93 -10.84 -14.53
C ILE A 21 -6.74 -11.53 -15.25
N ILE A 22 -6.56 -11.25 -16.54
CA ILE A 22 -5.52 -11.89 -17.36
C ILE A 22 -4.13 -11.58 -16.80
N SER A 23 -3.84 -10.32 -16.44
CA SER A 23 -2.54 -9.95 -15.93
C SER A 23 -2.21 -10.66 -14.61
N ASN A 24 -3.18 -10.79 -13.69
CA ASN A 24 -2.96 -11.51 -12.44
C ASN A 24 -2.78 -13.02 -12.65
N LEU A 25 -3.38 -13.60 -13.67
CA LEU A 25 -3.14 -15.00 -14.04
C LEU A 25 -1.78 -15.21 -14.70
N LEU A 26 -1.35 -14.30 -15.60
CA LEU A 26 -0.09 -14.43 -16.36
C LEU A 26 1.16 -14.00 -15.58
N THR A 27 1.04 -13.10 -14.60
CA THR A 27 2.20 -12.67 -13.76
C THR A 27 2.66 -13.75 -12.77
N ILE A 28 1.94 -14.82 -12.66
CA ILE A 28 2.38 -15.98 -11.88
C ILE A 28 3.54 -16.66 -12.62
N HIS A 29 4.69 -16.77 -11.96
CA HIS A 29 5.91 -17.37 -12.51
C HIS A 29 5.79 -18.87 -12.89
N SER A 30 4.55 -19.41 -12.95
CA SER A 30 4.27 -20.80 -13.23
C SER A 30 2.85 -20.96 -13.76
N TRP A 31 2.75 -21.56 -14.93
CA TRP A 31 1.48 -21.92 -15.54
C TRP A 31 0.62 -22.84 -14.64
N GLN A 32 1.27 -23.66 -13.80
CA GLN A 32 0.60 -24.54 -12.84
C GLN A 32 -0.18 -23.75 -11.79
N LEU A 33 0.39 -22.63 -11.32
CA LEU A 33 -0.30 -21.73 -10.38
C LEU A 33 -1.49 -21.02 -11.04
N SER A 34 -1.36 -20.64 -12.31
CA SER A 34 -2.47 -20.08 -13.08
C SER A 34 -3.61 -21.09 -13.20
N ILE A 35 -3.32 -22.35 -13.54
CA ILE A 35 -4.30 -23.42 -13.58
C ILE A 35 -4.96 -23.63 -12.21
N MET A 36 -4.18 -23.66 -11.14
CA MET A 36 -4.72 -23.80 -9.78
C MET A 36 -5.68 -22.66 -9.42
N MET A 37 -5.36 -21.43 -9.78
CA MET A 37 -6.25 -20.28 -9.54
C MET A 37 -7.52 -20.36 -10.38
N ILE A 38 -7.42 -20.78 -11.64
CA ILE A 38 -8.59 -21.02 -12.49
C ILE A 38 -9.45 -22.15 -11.91
N ALA A 39 -8.82 -23.24 -11.51
CA ALA A 39 -9.51 -24.36 -10.88
C ALA A 39 -10.21 -23.98 -9.58
N PHE A 40 -9.58 -23.12 -8.77
CA PHE A 40 -10.19 -22.55 -7.55
C PHE A 40 -11.41 -21.69 -7.89
N LEU A 41 -11.30 -20.81 -8.87
CA LEU A 41 -12.42 -19.99 -9.31
C LEU A 41 -13.58 -20.84 -9.84
N CYS A 42 -13.29 -21.81 -10.71
CA CYS A 42 -14.28 -22.76 -11.20
C CYS A 42 -14.90 -23.55 -10.04
N GLY A 43 -14.09 -24.06 -9.12
CA GLY A 43 -14.54 -24.76 -7.93
C GLY A 43 -15.41 -23.91 -7.02
N TYR A 44 -15.06 -22.61 -6.85
CA TYR A 44 -15.88 -21.67 -6.11
C TYR A 44 -17.28 -21.54 -6.75
N TYR A 45 -17.36 -21.30 -8.06
CA TYR A 45 -18.65 -21.11 -8.74
C TYR A 45 -19.49 -22.36 -8.80
N LEU A 46 -18.89 -23.51 -9.07
CA LEU A 46 -19.63 -24.75 -9.30
C LEU A 46 -20.02 -25.45 -7.99
N TRP A 47 -19.19 -25.34 -6.93
CA TRP A 47 -19.36 -26.16 -5.74
C TRP A 47 -19.33 -25.38 -4.42
N LEU A 48 -18.32 -24.54 -4.20
CA LEU A 48 -18.19 -23.86 -2.92
C LEU A 48 -19.33 -22.88 -2.64
N ARG A 49 -19.70 -22.11 -3.65
CA ARG A 49 -20.80 -21.14 -3.53
C ARG A 49 -22.15 -21.81 -3.22
N PRO A 50 -22.60 -22.87 -3.94
CA PRO A 50 -23.83 -23.58 -3.59
C PRO A 50 -23.74 -24.29 -2.22
N TYR A 51 -22.59 -24.84 -1.87
CA TYR A 51 -22.36 -25.50 -0.58
C TYR A 51 -22.44 -24.52 0.59
N PHE A 52 -21.67 -23.42 0.51
CA PHE A 52 -21.73 -22.35 1.51
C PHE A 52 -23.11 -21.69 1.58
N TRP A 53 -23.81 -21.58 0.46
CA TRP A 53 -25.20 -21.13 0.45
C TRP A 53 -26.07 -22.01 1.34
N ARG A 54 -25.97 -23.31 1.17
CA ARG A 54 -26.75 -24.28 1.94
C ARG A 54 -26.43 -24.19 3.45
N ILE A 55 -25.16 -24.11 3.83
CA ILE A 55 -24.77 -23.93 5.23
C ILE A 55 -25.25 -22.58 5.78
N SER A 56 -25.04 -21.52 5.02
CA SER A 56 -25.36 -20.18 5.49
C SER A 56 -26.85 -19.95 5.69
N SER A 57 -27.70 -20.63 4.90
CA SER A 57 -29.16 -20.51 5.03
C SER A 57 -29.72 -21.07 6.37
N HIS A 58 -28.94 -21.91 7.07
CA HIS A 58 -29.33 -22.46 8.38
C HIS A 58 -28.81 -21.63 9.56
N LEU A 59 -27.93 -20.64 9.33
CA LEU A 59 -27.40 -19.81 10.40
C LEU A 59 -28.40 -18.75 10.85
N THR A 60 -28.56 -18.56 12.12
CA THR A 60 -29.35 -17.46 12.68
C THR A 60 -28.56 -16.14 12.63
N ASN A 61 -29.27 -15.01 12.68
CA ASN A 61 -28.61 -13.69 12.75
C ASN A 61 -27.73 -13.53 13.98
N GLN A 62 -28.02 -14.23 15.07
CA GLN A 62 -27.18 -14.23 16.27
C GLN A 62 -25.85 -14.98 16.01
N GLN A 63 -25.92 -16.15 15.37
CA GLN A 63 -24.72 -16.91 15.00
C GLN A 63 -23.83 -16.12 14.03
N VAL A 64 -24.43 -15.45 13.02
CA VAL A 64 -23.67 -14.60 12.10
C VAL A 64 -22.97 -13.45 12.85
N ARG A 65 -23.65 -12.79 13.80
CA ARG A 65 -23.00 -11.76 14.64
C ARG A 65 -21.86 -12.32 15.46
N MET A 66 -22.03 -13.51 16.06
CA MET A 66 -20.92 -14.18 16.79
C MET A 66 -19.74 -14.49 15.87
N VAL A 67 -19.98 -14.96 14.63
CA VAL A 67 -18.92 -15.19 13.64
C VAL A 67 -18.20 -13.89 13.28
N ILE A 68 -18.93 -12.78 13.12
CA ILE A 68 -18.34 -11.46 12.88
C ILE A 68 -17.39 -11.08 14.04
N TYR A 69 -17.86 -11.12 15.28
CA TYR A 69 -17.04 -10.77 16.44
C TYR A 69 -15.83 -11.69 16.61
N ALA A 70 -16.02 -13.00 16.44
CA ALA A 70 -14.93 -13.97 16.51
C ALA A 70 -13.87 -13.72 15.41
N THR A 71 -14.30 -13.38 14.19
CA THR A 71 -13.41 -13.06 13.09
C THR A 71 -12.59 -11.80 13.37
N PHE A 72 -13.21 -10.73 13.88
CA PHE A 72 -12.47 -9.51 14.24
C PHE A 72 -11.52 -9.71 15.42
N ALA A 73 -11.95 -10.47 16.43
CA ALA A 73 -11.08 -10.85 17.55
C ALA A 73 -9.86 -11.65 17.05
N PHE A 74 -10.07 -12.62 16.15
CA PHE A 74 -9.00 -13.38 15.52
C PHE A 74 -8.04 -12.47 14.73
N ILE A 75 -8.58 -11.59 13.86
CA ILE A 75 -7.77 -10.66 13.07
C ILE A 75 -6.92 -9.79 14.00
N LEU A 76 -7.51 -9.19 15.03
CA LEU A 76 -6.81 -8.33 15.99
C LEU A 76 -5.69 -9.06 16.74
N VAL A 77 -5.95 -10.29 17.21
CA VAL A 77 -4.92 -11.11 17.89
C VAL A 77 -3.76 -11.41 16.95
N VAL A 78 -4.03 -11.78 15.69
CA VAL A 78 -2.99 -12.04 14.69
C VAL A 78 -2.20 -10.76 14.36
N GLN A 79 -2.88 -9.62 14.20
CA GLN A 79 -2.25 -8.32 13.92
C GLN A 79 -1.31 -7.91 15.06
N ILE A 80 -1.76 -7.97 16.31
CA ILE A 80 -0.92 -7.66 17.48
C ILE A 80 0.28 -8.63 17.54
N GLY A 81 0.05 -9.92 17.32
CA GLY A 81 1.12 -10.91 17.24
C GLY A 81 2.17 -10.57 16.18
N ILE A 82 1.74 -10.16 14.99
CA ILE A 82 2.65 -9.73 13.90
C ILE A 82 3.44 -8.49 14.31
N LEU A 83 2.82 -7.48 14.90
CA LEU A 83 3.48 -6.25 15.33
C LEU A 83 4.54 -6.50 16.42
N ILE A 84 4.31 -7.48 17.30
CA ILE A 84 5.28 -7.85 18.34
C ILE A 84 6.43 -8.68 17.76
N VAL A 85 6.10 -9.69 16.93
CA VAL A 85 7.05 -10.74 16.53
C VAL A 85 7.82 -10.36 15.25
N LEU A 86 7.22 -9.57 14.37
CA LEU A 86 7.76 -9.22 13.05
C LEU A 86 7.80 -7.70 12.82
N PRO A 87 8.51 -6.92 13.67
CA PRO A 87 8.60 -5.47 13.48
C PRO A 87 9.30 -5.14 12.15
N ALA A 88 8.58 -4.46 11.25
CA ALA A 88 9.10 -4.08 9.95
C ALA A 88 9.98 -2.82 10.02
N THR A 89 10.98 -2.72 9.13
CA THR A 89 11.67 -1.46 8.89
C THR A 89 10.87 -0.62 7.90
N VAL A 90 10.44 0.56 8.34
CA VAL A 90 9.73 1.52 7.48
C VAL A 90 10.72 2.13 6.47
N TYR A 91 10.34 2.18 5.19
CA TYR A 91 11.25 2.51 4.11
C TYR A 91 10.72 3.66 3.24
N HIS A 92 11.61 4.45 2.66
CA HIS A 92 11.30 5.59 1.78
C HIS A 92 10.40 6.67 2.40
N ASP A 93 9.33 7.05 1.70
CA ASP A 93 8.50 8.23 2.00
C ASP A 93 7.79 8.15 3.35
N PRO A 94 7.20 7.00 3.76
CA PRO A 94 6.61 6.89 5.09
C PRO A 94 7.58 7.15 6.24
N PHE A 95 8.85 6.75 6.10
CA PHE A 95 9.84 7.05 7.12
C PHE A 95 10.17 8.55 7.20
N ARG A 96 10.22 9.26 6.05
CA ARG A 96 10.44 10.70 6.03
C ARG A 96 9.27 11.46 6.65
N VAL A 97 8.04 11.01 6.37
CA VAL A 97 6.83 11.53 7.03
C VAL A 97 6.89 11.31 8.54
N LEU A 98 7.23 10.10 8.98
CA LEU A 98 7.35 9.77 10.40
C LEU A 98 8.44 10.60 11.09
N TYR A 99 9.62 10.72 10.51
CA TYR A 99 10.73 11.48 11.06
C TYR A 99 10.38 12.97 11.23
N GLN A 100 9.85 13.59 10.18
CA GLN A 100 9.46 15.01 10.23
C GLN A 100 8.26 15.24 11.17
N ALA A 101 7.33 14.28 11.27
CA ALA A 101 6.22 14.36 12.22
C ALA A 101 6.72 14.33 13.67
N GLN A 102 7.76 13.56 13.97
CA GLN A 102 8.42 13.58 15.29
C GLN A 102 9.07 14.92 15.57
N LEU A 103 9.81 15.50 14.61
CA LEU A 103 10.40 16.83 14.75
C LEU A 103 9.33 17.87 15.11
N ILE A 104 8.24 17.92 14.35
CA ILE A 104 7.13 18.85 14.59
C ILE A 104 6.47 18.59 15.96
N SER A 105 6.31 17.32 16.37
CA SER A 105 5.73 17.00 17.68
C SER A 105 6.58 17.44 18.86
N HIS A 106 7.89 17.63 18.66
CA HIS A 106 8.84 18.18 19.63
C HIS A 106 9.08 19.68 19.45
N GLY A 107 8.31 20.35 18.57
CA GLY A 107 8.40 21.81 18.37
C GLY A 107 9.32 22.28 17.26
N ASP A 108 10.10 21.38 16.63
CA ASP A 108 10.95 21.75 15.49
C ASP A 108 10.13 21.84 14.20
N ARG A 109 10.02 23.06 13.67
CA ARG A 109 9.30 23.40 12.44
C ARG A 109 10.23 23.88 11.34
N SER A 110 11.52 23.52 11.39
CA SER A 110 12.53 24.08 10.48
C SER A 110 12.47 23.51 9.06
N TRP A 111 11.98 22.29 8.86
CA TRP A 111 11.97 21.54 7.56
C TRP A 111 13.35 21.44 6.90
N SER A 112 14.43 21.73 7.64
CA SER A 112 15.79 21.89 7.10
C SER A 112 16.57 20.58 6.95
N GLU A 113 16.13 19.51 7.62
CA GLU A 113 16.89 18.24 7.66
C GLU A 113 17.01 17.57 6.30
N ILE A 114 15.97 17.66 5.47
CA ILE A 114 15.95 17.06 4.13
C ILE A 114 15.21 17.92 3.12
N THR A 115 15.63 17.87 1.87
CA THR A 115 14.97 18.58 0.75
C THR A 115 13.79 17.79 0.16
N TYR A 116 13.29 16.77 0.84
CA TYR A 116 12.25 15.88 0.36
C TYR A 116 10.91 16.60 0.20
N PHE A 117 10.44 17.33 1.23
CA PHE A 117 9.15 17.97 1.25
C PHE A 117 9.02 19.10 0.22
N TRP A 118 10.11 19.77 -0.13
CA TRP A 118 10.11 20.75 -1.22
C TRP A 118 9.90 20.13 -2.61
N ARG A 119 10.12 18.81 -2.78
CA ARG A 119 9.83 18.08 -4.03
C ARG A 119 8.46 17.41 -4.01
N TYR A 120 8.01 17.02 -2.82
CA TYR A 120 6.80 16.25 -2.58
C TYR A 120 5.95 16.94 -1.50
N SER A 121 5.56 18.20 -1.76
CA SER A 121 4.81 19.05 -0.81
C SER A 121 3.44 18.47 -0.45
N ASN A 122 2.89 17.58 -1.28
CA ASN A 122 1.68 16.84 -0.97
C ASN A 122 1.78 15.98 0.31
N ASN A 123 3.00 15.69 0.80
CA ASN A 123 3.20 14.93 2.04
C ASN A 123 3.29 15.83 3.30
N VAL A 124 3.19 17.16 3.18
CA VAL A 124 3.25 18.07 4.32
C VAL A 124 2.04 17.89 5.23
N ALA A 125 0.84 17.84 4.67
CA ALA A 125 -0.39 17.69 5.46
C ALA A 125 -0.45 16.39 6.25
N ILE A 126 -0.14 15.24 5.63
CA ILE A 126 -0.11 13.95 6.35
C ILE A 126 0.94 13.95 7.47
N THR A 127 2.07 14.62 7.26
CA THR A 127 3.11 14.79 8.28
C THR A 127 2.59 15.59 9.48
N TRP A 128 1.85 16.66 9.24
CA TRP A 128 1.20 17.44 10.29
C TRP A 128 0.16 16.60 11.04
N PHE A 129 -0.74 15.91 10.36
CA PHE A 129 -1.73 15.04 11.00
C PHE A 129 -1.06 13.99 11.89
N LEU A 130 -0.01 13.33 11.40
CA LEU A 130 0.74 12.39 12.19
C LEU A 130 1.40 13.05 13.41
N SER A 131 1.93 14.28 13.27
CA SER A 131 2.53 15.00 14.39
C SER A 131 1.51 15.30 15.50
N ARG A 132 0.26 15.64 15.14
CA ARG A 132 -0.82 15.86 16.12
C ARG A 132 -1.19 14.57 16.85
N TRP A 133 -1.28 13.46 16.12
CA TRP A 133 -1.49 12.15 16.71
C TRP A 133 -0.36 11.77 17.68
N LEU A 134 0.90 12.00 17.31
CA LEU A 134 2.05 11.74 18.18
C LEU A 134 2.04 12.59 19.45
N ILE A 135 1.59 13.84 19.41
CA ILE A 135 1.43 14.67 20.61
C ILE A 135 0.40 14.05 21.56
N VAL A 136 -0.76 13.65 21.04
CA VAL A 136 -1.82 13.02 21.86
C VAL A 136 -1.33 11.70 22.49
N THR A 137 -0.73 10.83 21.70
CA THR A 137 -0.28 9.54 22.20
C THR A 137 0.95 9.63 23.11
N ASN A 138 1.81 10.63 22.93
CA ASN A 138 2.93 10.91 23.82
C ASN A 138 2.42 11.38 25.21
N ALA A 139 1.34 12.16 25.26
CA ALA A 139 0.68 12.50 26.53
C ALA A 139 0.15 11.25 27.28
N CYS A 140 -0.16 10.18 26.54
CA CYS A 140 -0.52 8.87 27.09
C CYS A 140 0.69 7.94 27.32
N HIS A 141 1.92 8.45 27.26
CA HIS A 141 3.18 7.70 27.42
C HIS A 141 3.36 6.53 26.43
N LEU A 142 2.68 6.54 25.28
CA LEU A 142 2.88 5.51 24.26
C LEU A 142 4.18 5.80 23.47
N SER A 143 4.97 4.73 23.24
CA SER A 143 6.13 4.86 22.34
C SER A 143 5.68 5.20 20.91
N VAL A 144 6.52 5.87 20.15
CA VAL A 144 6.23 6.25 18.75
C VAL A 144 5.88 5.01 17.90
N TYR A 145 6.53 3.88 18.14
CA TYR A 145 6.22 2.61 17.48
C TYR A 145 4.74 2.22 17.69
N TRP A 146 4.33 2.10 18.95
CA TRP A 146 2.94 1.73 19.26
C TRP A 146 1.93 2.80 18.88
N SER A 147 2.29 4.07 18.96
CA SER A 147 1.45 5.20 18.51
C SER A 147 1.07 5.07 17.03
N VAL A 148 2.06 4.82 16.17
CA VAL A 148 1.82 4.67 14.72
C VAL A 148 1.02 3.41 14.41
N HIS A 149 1.34 2.29 15.07
CA HIS A 149 0.64 1.03 14.84
C HIS A 149 -0.79 1.04 15.39
N LEU A 150 -1.03 1.71 16.51
CA LEU A 150 -2.40 1.95 17.02
C LEU A 150 -3.24 2.74 16.00
N LEU A 151 -2.65 3.79 15.38
CA LEU A 151 -3.33 4.53 14.32
C LEU A 151 -3.66 3.63 13.13
N ASN A 152 -2.70 2.79 12.71
CA ASN A 152 -2.92 1.85 11.63
C ASN A 152 -4.01 0.82 11.95
N LEU A 153 -4.04 0.28 13.17
CA LEU A 153 -5.08 -0.64 13.63
C LEU A 153 -6.46 0.04 13.58
N ILE A 154 -6.59 1.25 14.15
CA ILE A 154 -7.86 2.00 14.13
C ILE A 154 -8.36 2.22 12.70
N LEU A 155 -7.48 2.67 11.81
CA LEU A 155 -7.85 2.95 10.43
C LEU A 155 -8.15 1.68 9.64
N LEU A 156 -7.33 0.63 9.78
CA LEU A 156 -7.48 -0.63 9.04
C LEU A 156 -8.70 -1.41 9.52
N ASP A 157 -8.82 -1.63 10.83
CA ASP A 157 -9.93 -2.42 11.37
C ASP A 157 -11.25 -1.66 11.26
N GLY A 158 -11.22 -0.32 11.39
CA GLY A 158 -12.35 0.53 11.07
C GLY A 158 -12.78 0.41 9.61
N PHE A 159 -11.83 0.40 8.68
CA PHE A 159 -12.10 0.18 7.25
C PHE A 159 -12.71 -1.20 6.99
N LEU A 160 -12.15 -2.27 7.57
CA LEU A 160 -12.67 -3.64 7.44
C LEU A 160 -14.06 -3.77 8.07
N ALA A 161 -14.27 -3.17 9.25
CA ALA A 161 -15.57 -3.18 9.93
C ALA A 161 -16.65 -2.46 9.12
N LEU A 162 -16.32 -1.34 8.49
CA LEU A 162 -17.26 -0.62 7.62
C LEU A 162 -17.64 -1.43 6.38
N ILE A 163 -16.71 -2.17 5.78
CA ILE A 163 -17.01 -3.09 4.68
C ILE A 163 -17.98 -4.19 5.15
N VAL A 164 -17.68 -4.84 6.27
CA VAL A 164 -18.56 -5.91 6.80
C VAL A 164 -19.91 -5.34 7.18
N TYR A 165 -19.97 -4.17 7.80
CA TYR A 165 -21.20 -3.46 8.12
C TYR A 165 -22.04 -3.17 6.87
N ALA A 166 -21.41 -2.67 5.79
CA ALA A 166 -22.10 -2.40 4.54
C ALA A 166 -22.73 -3.67 3.95
N VAL A 167 -21.97 -4.76 3.91
CA VAL A 167 -22.47 -6.06 3.41
C VAL A 167 -23.59 -6.59 4.31
N TYR A 168 -23.46 -6.50 5.63
CA TYR A 168 -24.49 -6.92 6.60
C TYR A 168 -25.80 -6.15 6.42
N GLN A 169 -25.73 -4.84 6.17
CA GLN A 169 -26.90 -3.98 6.00
C GLN A 169 -27.57 -4.10 4.62
N CYS A 170 -26.83 -4.50 3.58
CA CYS A 170 -27.34 -4.64 2.22
C CYS A 170 -27.77 -6.05 1.90
N SER A 171 -27.18 -7.05 2.58
CA SER A 171 -27.49 -8.45 2.30
C SER A 171 -28.67 -8.93 3.14
N GLN A 172 -29.68 -9.46 2.47
CA GLN A 172 -30.72 -10.26 3.13
C GLN A 172 -30.29 -11.71 3.37
N GLN A 173 -29.08 -12.05 2.94
CA GLN A 173 -28.54 -13.39 2.93
C GLN A 173 -27.19 -13.41 3.66
N GLN A 174 -26.87 -14.53 4.27
CA GLN A 174 -25.68 -14.65 5.10
C GLN A 174 -24.43 -14.99 4.30
N LEU A 175 -24.57 -15.61 3.13
CA LEU A 175 -23.45 -16.00 2.27
C LEU A 175 -22.49 -14.84 1.92
N PRO A 176 -22.97 -13.66 1.48
CA PRO A 176 -22.08 -12.55 1.19
C PRO A 176 -21.27 -12.10 2.42
N ILE A 177 -21.90 -12.11 3.61
CA ILE A 177 -21.26 -11.74 4.87
C ILE A 177 -20.11 -12.72 5.18
N LEU A 178 -20.38 -14.03 5.14
CA LEU A 178 -19.38 -15.07 5.39
C LEU A 178 -18.26 -15.03 4.35
N THR A 179 -18.58 -14.76 3.07
CA THR A 179 -17.60 -14.61 2.01
C THR A 179 -16.65 -13.44 2.29
N VAL A 180 -17.17 -12.28 2.69
CA VAL A 180 -16.34 -11.12 3.03
C VAL A 180 -15.50 -11.38 4.27
N LEU A 181 -16.07 -12.00 5.32
CA LEU A 181 -15.32 -12.39 6.52
C LEU A 181 -14.17 -13.34 6.17
N MET A 182 -14.40 -14.33 5.32
CA MET A 182 -13.35 -15.22 4.82
C MET A 182 -12.27 -14.44 4.04
N LEU A 183 -12.68 -13.55 3.14
CA LEU A 183 -11.72 -12.75 2.35
C LEU A 183 -10.85 -11.86 3.25
N ILE A 184 -11.43 -11.14 4.22
CA ILE A 184 -10.64 -10.26 5.09
C ILE A 184 -9.77 -11.03 6.08
N SER A 185 -10.21 -12.20 6.57
CA SER A 185 -9.43 -13.02 7.50
C SER A 185 -8.29 -13.80 6.82
N CYS A 186 -8.47 -14.18 5.55
CA CYS A 186 -7.47 -14.94 4.80
C CYS A 186 -6.56 -14.06 3.95
N SER A 187 -6.95 -12.83 3.63
CA SER A 187 -6.17 -11.93 2.78
C SER A 187 -5.00 -11.31 3.54
N ALA A 188 -3.84 -11.28 2.91
CA ALA A 188 -2.66 -10.60 3.44
C ALA A 188 -2.84 -9.07 3.57
N VAL A 189 -3.85 -8.46 2.98
CA VAL A 189 -4.16 -7.04 3.13
C VAL A 189 -4.37 -6.66 4.60
N SER A 190 -5.04 -7.52 5.37
CA SER A 190 -5.32 -7.29 6.80
C SER A 190 -4.08 -7.37 7.71
N TYR A 191 -2.97 -7.92 7.21
CA TYR A 191 -1.82 -8.30 8.06
C TYR A 191 -0.47 -7.73 7.62
N THR A 192 -0.42 -6.98 6.52
CA THR A 192 0.85 -6.56 5.91
C THR A 192 0.97 -5.05 5.77
N TYR A 193 0.96 -4.52 4.56
CA TYR A 193 1.27 -3.11 4.27
C TYR A 193 0.47 -2.13 5.14
N PHE A 194 -0.84 -2.22 5.14
CA PHE A 194 -1.69 -1.27 5.86
C PHE A 194 -1.60 -1.39 7.38
N LEU A 195 -1.19 -2.56 7.89
CA LEU A 195 -0.95 -2.76 9.32
C LEU A 195 0.37 -2.14 9.76
N GLN A 196 1.43 -2.29 8.95
CA GLN A 196 2.79 -1.97 9.37
C GLN A 196 3.30 -0.59 8.91
N VAL A 197 2.64 0.01 7.91
CA VAL A 197 3.11 1.28 7.33
C VAL A 197 1.99 2.31 7.31
N PHE A 198 2.14 3.38 8.09
CA PHE A 198 1.26 4.53 7.99
C PHE A 198 1.64 5.39 6.79
N TYR A 199 0.69 5.57 5.87
CA TYR A 199 0.87 6.46 4.71
C TYR A 199 -0.49 6.89 4.13
N THR A 200 -0.48 7.62 3.02
CA THR A 200 -1.65 8.30 2.43
C THR A 200 -2.74 7.36 1.89
N ASP A 201 -2.41 6.09 1.64
CA ASP A 201 -3.29 5.19 0.89
C ASP A 201 -4.51 4.73 1.70
N LEU A 202 -4.31 4.31 2.96
CA LEU A 202 -5.40 3.84 3.82
C LEU A 202 -6.39 4.98 4.21
N PRO A 203 -5.93 6.19 4.60
CA PRO A 203 -6.82 7.33 4.80
C PRO A 203 -7.68 7.67 3.58
N LEU A 204 -7.11 7.60 2.37
CA LEU A 204 -7.86 7.80 1.13
C LEU A 204 -8.94 6.73 0.94
N LEU A 205 -8.60 5.45 1.11
CA LEU A 205 -9.56 4.34 0.98
C LEU A 205 -10.71 4.49 1.97
N LEU A 206 -10.41 4.87 3.21
CA LEU A 206 -11.43 5.10 4.24
C LEU A 206 -12.34 6.26 3.87
N ALA A 207 -11.79 7.36 3.35
CA ALA A 207 -12.59 8.52 2.92
C ALA A 207 -13.54 8.16 1.78
N VAL A 208 -13.03 7.48 0.73
CA VAL A 208 -13.86 7.05 -0.40
C VAL A 208 -14.95 6.06 0.04
N LEU A 209 -14.62 5.15 0.97
CA LEU A 209 -15.61 4.22 1.53
C LEU A 209 -16.70 4.95 2.31
N LEU A 210 -16.34 5.91 3.17
CA LEU A 210 -17.30 6.68 3.96
C LEU A 210 -18.19 7.57 3.08
N ASP A 211 -17.63 8.21 2.04
CA ASP A 211 -18.41 8.95 1.05
C ASP A 211 -19.42 8.02 0.38
N TRP A 212 -18.97 6.86 -0.10
CA TRP A 212 -19.82 5.90 -0.78
C TRP A 212 -20.94 5.34 0.14
N LEU A 213 -20.60 4.99 1.39
CA LEU A 213 -21.55 4.53 2.40
C LEU A 213 -22.56 5.61 2.77
N THR A 214 -22.16 6.88 2.81
CA THR A 214 -23.07 7.98 3.07
C THR A 214 -24.14 8.05 1.99
N PHE A 215 -23.80 7.93 0.70
CA PHE A 215 -24.80 7.86 -0.38
C PHE A 215 -25.68 6.63 -0.28
N LEU A 216 -25.12 5.49 0.08
CA LEU A 216 -25.86 4.23 0.24
C LEU A 216 -26.93 4.33 1.32
N PHE A 217 -26.61 4.95 2.46
CA PHE A 217 -27.49 5.03 3.62
C PHE A 217 -28.19 6.37 3.78
N TRP A 218 -27.92 7.37 2.92
CA TRP A 218 -28.44 8.73 3.04
C TRP A 218 -29.95 8.80 3.27
N ARG A 219 -30.72 7.99 2.57
CA ARG A 219 -32.17 7.98 2.65
C ARG A 219 -32.71 7.43 3.98
N ARG A 220 -31.92 6.68 4.72
CA ARG A 220 -32.29 6.10 6.02
C ARG A 220 -32.00 7.06 7.18
N LEU A 221 -31.26 8.14 6.93
CA LEU A 221 -30.89 9.11 7.96
C LEU A 221 -32.05 10.07 8.24
N SER A 222 -32.26 10.40 9.52
CA SER A 222 -33.14 11.50 9.95
C SER A 222 -32.55 12.86 9.55
N THR A 223 -33.35 13.92 9.60
CA THR A 223 -32.88 15.27 9.25
C THR A 223 -31.72 15.72 10.10
N ALA A 224 -31.74 15.50 11.40
CA ALA A 224 -30.63 15.82 12.31
C ALA A 224 -29.35 15.02 11.95
N GLN A 225 -29.49 13.71 11.70
CA GLN A 225 -28.37 12.85 11.28
C GLN A 225 -27.76 13.31 9.94
N ARG A 226 -28.57 13.79 8.99
CA ARG A 226 -28.09 14.34 7.71
C ARG A 226 -27.24 15.60 7.91
N TRP A 227 -27.60 16.49 8.84
CA TRP A 227 -26.77 17.66 9.14
C TRP A 227 -25.44 17.28 9.76
N TRP A 228 -25.43 16.36 10.74
CA TRP A 228 -24.18 15.84 11.32
C TRP A 228 -23.34 15.12 10.28
N ALA A 229 -23.92 14.26 9.45
CA ALA A 229 -23.23 13.57 8.37
C ALA A 229 -22.64 14.58 7.36
N SER A 230 -23.37 15.66 7.03
CA SER A 230 -22.84 16.71 6.13
C SER A 230 -21.63 17.43 6.71
N GLY A 231 -21.68 17.80 7.98
CA GLY A 231 -20.53 18.38 8.68
C GLY A 231 -19.34 17.41 8.69
N GLY A 232 -19.58 16.13 8.99
CA GLY A 232 -18.58 15.09 8.94
C GLY A 232 -17.97 14.90 7.54
N LEU A 233 -18.79 14.96 6.47
CA LEU A 233 -18.32 14.88 5.08
C LEU A 233 -17.43 16.08 4.71
N VAL A 234 -17.75 17.29 5.15
CA VAL A 234 -16.88 18.45 4.92
C VAL A 234 -15.51 18.22 5.54
N VAL A 235 -15.45 17.83 6.82
CA VAL A 235 -14.19 17.59 7.53
C VAL A 235 -13.42 16.42 6.93
N LEU A 236 -14.11 15.32 6.59
CA LEU A 236 -13.52 14.14 5.98
C LEU A 236 -12.85 14.46 4.63
N ASN A 237 -13.61 15.12 3.74
CA ASN A 237 -13.11 15.40 2.39
C ASN A 237 -12.06 16.51 2.39
N LEU A 238 -12.17 17.50 3.27
CA LEU A 238 -11.12 18.48 3.54
C LEU A 238 -9.81 17.77 3.93
N SER A 239 -9.86 16.93 4.95
CA SER A 239 -8.68 16.24 5.49
C SER A 239 -8.07 15.26 4.47
N ALA A 240 -8.92 14.47 3.81
CA ALA A 240 -8.48 13.48 2.85
C ALA A 240 -7.89 14.12 1.57
N GLN A 241 -8.45 15.23 1.09
CA GLN A 241 -7.93 16.00 -0.04
C GLN A 241 -6.57 16.63 0.29
N MET A 242 -6.39 17.13 1.52
CA MET A 242 -5.09 17.63 1.99
C MET A 242 -4.04 16.51 2.03
N ILE A 243 -4.42 15.29 2.44
CA ILE A 243 -3.52 14.13 2.51
C ILE A 243 -3.21 13.59 1.12
N LYS A 244 -4.20 13.54 0.22
CA LYS A 244 -4.04 12.97 -1.12
C LYS A 244 -4.91 13.68 -2.14
N SER A 245 -4.30 14.56 -2.91
CA SER A 245 -4.96 15.48 -3.84
C SER A 245 -5.76 14.82 -4.96
N ASN A 246 -5.53 13.54 -5.27
CA ASN A 246 -6.33 12.83 -6.27
C ASN A 246 -7.76 12.47 -5.82
N LEU A 247 -8.13 12.74 -4.56
CA LEU A 247 -9.54 12.65 -4.11
C LEU A 247 -10.47 13.59 -4.90
N ILE A 248 -9.93 14.66 -5.50
CA ILE A 248 -10.69 15.56 -6.40
C ILE A 248 -11.45 14.81 -7.50
N ILE A 249 -10.99 13.60 -7.88
CA ILE A 249 -11.66 12.72 -8.85
C ILE A 249 -13.08 12.37 -8.39
N ILE A 250 -13.31 12.22 -7.07
CA ILE A 250 -14.65 12.00 -6.50
C ILE A 250 -15.54 13.20 -6.77
N GLY A 251 -15.03 14.42 -6.57
CA GLY A 251 -15.78 15.66 -6.88
C GLY A 251 -16.17 15.75 -8.36
N ILE A 252 -15.22 15.45 -9.26
CA ILE A 252 -15.48 15.41 -10.70
C ILE A 252 -16.54 14.34 -11.04
N ALA A 253 -16.42 13.16 -10.44
CA ALA A 253 -17.38 12.07 -10.64
C ALA A 253 -18.80 12.44 -10.15
N LEU A 254 -18.91 13.15 -9.02
CA LEU A 254 -20.19 13.68 -8.53
C LEU A 254 -20.81 14.67 -9.50
N LEU A 255 -20.03 15.65 -9.98
CA LEU A 255 -20.50 16.64 -10.95
C LEU A 255 -20.97 15.99 -12.25
N LEU A 256 -20.20 15.05 -12.81
CA LEU A 256 -20.61 14.30 -13.99
C LEU A 256 -21.88 13.49 -13.73
N THR A 257 -22.01 12.86 -12.57
CA THR A 257 -23.22 12.10 -12.21
C THR A 257 -24.44 13.02 -12.10
N CYS A 258 -24.26 14.23 -11.57
CA CYS A 258 -25.33 15.25 -11.53
C CYS A 258 -25.77 15.67 -12.93
N CYS A 259 -24.83 15.88 -13.85
CA CYS A 259 -25.13 16.19 -15.26
C CYS A 259 -25.89 15.05 -15.95
N PHE A 260 -25.50 13.80 -15.70
CA PHE A 260 -26.13 12.63 -16.32
C PHE A 260 -27.50 12.25 -15.72
N ASN A 261 -27.73 12.56 -14.46
CA ASN A 261 -28.99 12.21 -13.76
C ASN A 261 -29.43 13.34 -12.79
N PRO A 262 -29.82 14.51 -13.31
CA PRO A 262 -30.14 15.69 -12.49
C PRO A 262 -31.31 15.47 -11.54
N THR A 263 -32.32 14.73 -11.97
CA THR A 263 -33.55 14.50 -11.17
C THR A 263 -33.24 13.67 -9.92
N ALA A 264 -32.50 12.58 -10.08
CA ALA A 264 -32.10 11.75 -8.93
C ALA A 264 -31.07 12.44 -8.04
N SER A 265 -30.21 13.30 -8.60
CA SER A 265 -29.21 14.07 -7.87
C SER A 265 -29.82 15.04 -6.87
N LYS A 266 -31.03 15.56 -7.11
CA LYS A 266 -31.74 16.41 -6.15
C LYS A 266 -31.90 15.74 -4.78
N LYS A 267 -32.07 14.42 -4.74
CA LYS A 267 -32.20 13.64 -3.50
C LYS A 267 -30.91 13.56 -2.68
N TYR A 268 -29.76 13.79 -3.32
CA TYR A 268 -28.41 13.73 -2.73
C TYR A 268 -27.72 15.10 -2.71
N ARG A 269 -28.48 16.21 -2.94
CA ARG A 269 -27.91 17.56 -3.03
C ARG A 269 -27.04 17.92 -1.81
N GLN A 270 -27.54 17.62 -0.61
CA GLN A 270 -26.85 17.98 0.64
C GLN A 270 -25.48 17.29 0.81
N PRO A 271 -25.32 15.93 0.69
CA PRO A 271 -24.02 15.31 0.79
C PRO A 271 -23.09 15.66 -0.39
N ILE A 272 -23.65 15.87 -1.60
CA ILE A 272 -22.84 16.33 -2.75
C ILE A 272 -22.21 17.69 -2.46
N ILE A 273 -23.01 18.66 -1.99
CA ILE A 273 -22.51 20.00 -1.64
C ILE A 273 -21.47 19.92 -0.51
N ALA A 274 -21.72 19.10 0.53
CA ALA A 274 -20.81 18.95 1.64
C ALA A 274 -19.44 18.39 1.18
N ILE A 275 -19.42 17.35 0.34
CA ILE A 275 -18.17 16.83 -0.23
C ILE A 275 -17.46 17.89 -1.06
N LEU A 276 -18.15 18.59 -1.95
CA LEU A 276 -17.56 19.63 -2.80
C LEU A 276 -16.99 20.78 -1.96
N ILE A 277 -17.68 21.23 -0.91
CA ILE A 277 -17.17 22.23 0.04
C ILE A 277 -15.88 21.72 0.68
N GLY A 278 -15.85 20.49 1.20
CA GLY A 278 -14.64 19.90 1.80
C GLY A 278 -13.46 19.89 0.83
N LEU A 279 -13.68 19.44 -0.41
CA LEU A 279 -12.66 19.43 -1.45
C LEU A 279 -12.14 20.84 -1.80
N CYS A 280 -13.02 21.83 -1.92
CA CYS A 280 -12.66 23.21 -2.23
C CYS A 280 -11.90 23.89 -1.08
N LEU A 281 -12.27 23.62 0.17
CA LEU A 281 -11.62 24.18 1.34
C LEU A 281 -10.20 23.64 1.57
N ALA A 282 -9.82 22.52 0.95
CA ALA A 282 -8.51 21.91 1.16
C ALA A 282 -7.34 22.83 0.75
N THR A 283 -7.47 23.58 -0.35
CA THR A 283 -6.41 24.49 -0.81
C THR A 283 -6.17 25.66 0.16
N PRO A 284 -7.17 26.47 0.54
CA PRO A 284 -6.95 27.54 1.51
C PRO A 284 -6.51 27.01 2.87
N THR A 285 -7.04 25.88 3.32
CA THR A 285 -6.63 25.27 4.58
C THR A 285 -5.15 24.82 4.53
N ASN A 286 -4.67 24.30 3.39
CA ASN A 286 -3.24 23.99 3.22
C ASN A 286 -2.36 25.26 3.32
N TRP A 287 -2.79 26.40 2.81
CA TRP A 287 -2.03 27.65 2.97
C TRP A 287 -1.91 28.07 4.44
N VAL A 288 -3.03 28.04 5.17
CA VAL A 288 -3.04 28.33 6.62
C VAL A 288 -2.19 27.32 7.39
N LEU A 289 -2.31 26.03 7.04
CA LEU A 289 -1.49 24.98 7.66
C LEU A 289 0.01 25.25 7.44
N ASN A 290 0.43 25.48 6.19
CA ASN A 290 1.83 25.69 5.85
C ASN A 290 2.41 26.90 6.58
N ALA A 291 1.64 27.99 6.72
CA ALA A 291 2.04 29.16 7.51
C ALA A 291 2.25 28.79 9.00
N ASN A 292 1.32 28.04 9.59
CA ASN A 292 1.39 27.63 11.00
C ASN A 292 2.55 26.70 11.35
N ILE A 293 3.02 25.90 10.37
CA ILE A 293 4.15 24.98 10.56
C ILE A 293 5.45 25.49 9.93
N ASN A 294 5.50 26.75 9.52
CA ASN A 294 6.65 27.40 8.89
C ASN A 294 7.14 26.66 7.60
N PHE A 295 6.24 25.99 6.90
CA PHE A 295 6.60 25.36 5.63
C PHE A 295 6.49 26.38 4.50
N GLN A 296 7.62 26.66 3.85
CA GLN A 296 7.71 27.52 2.69
C GLN A 296 8.15 26.72 1.48
N ASP A 297 7.49 26.95 0.35
CA ASP A 297 7.87 26.37 -0.92
C ASP A 297 9.28 26.81 -1.34
N ASN A 298 10.04 25.90 -1.92
CA ASN A 298 11.37 26.17 -2.44
C ASN A 298 11.50 25.79 -3.90
N ALA A 299 11.40 26.80 -4.78
CA ALA A 299 11.45 26.64 -6.22
C ALA A 299 12.75 25.96 -6.73
N ARG A 300 13.85 26.05 -5.95
CA ARG A 300 15.10 25.33 -6.27
C ARG A 300 14.90 23.80 -6.28
N TYR A 301 13.97 23.25 -5.52
CA TYR A 301 13.79 21.82 -5.38
C TYR A 301 12.48 21.31 -5.97
N GLN A 302 11.47 22.13 -6.15
CA GLN A 302 10.15 21.74 -6.63
C GLN A 302 10.20 21.04 -8.00
N PHE A 303 9.42 19.98 -8.14
CA PHE A 303 9.14 19.39 -9.44
C PHE A 303 7.90 20.06 -10.07
N PRO A 304 7.94 20.41 -11.38
CA PRO A 304 6.75 20.88 -12.08
C PRO A 304 5.77 19.73 -12.33
N LEU A 305 4.49 20.06 -12.49
CA LEU A 305 3.41 19.09 -12.73
C LEU A 305 3.72 18.15 -13.92
N LEU A 306 4.33 18.69 -14.99
CA LEU A 306 4.71 17.94 -16.18
C LEU A 306 5.70 16.79 -15.89
N HIS A 307 6.39 16.81 -14.73
CA HIS A 307 7.24 15.70 -14.30
C HIS A 307 6.47 14.39 -14.16
N TRP A 308 5.29 14.44 -13.56
CA TRP A 308 4.45 13.27 -13.32
C TRP A 308 3.89 12.71 -14.62
N PHE A 309 3.51 13.60 -15.56
CA PHE A 309 3.08 13.20 -16.91
C PHE A 309 4.22 12.52 -17.66
N ASN A 310 5.39 13.18 -17.69
CA ASN A 310 6.57 12.62 -18.34
C ASN A 310 6.96 11.26 -17.76
N MET A 311 6.85 11.07 -16.46
CA MET A 311 7.13 9.81 -15.78
C MET A 311 6.07 8.75 -16.10
N GLY A 312 4.79 9.14 -16.14
CA GLY A 312 3.68 8.27 -16.55
C GLY A 312 3.79 7.72 -17.97
N TYR A 313 4.59 8.37 -18.84
CA TYR A 313 4.88 7.92 -20.20
C TYR A 313 6.28 7.32 -20.37
N ASN A 314 6.93 6.89 -19.29
CA ASN A 314 8.19 6.17 -19.36
C ASN A 314 7.95 4.66 -19.60
N SER A 315 8.19 4.21 -20.84
CA SER A 315 8.01 2.78 -21.22
C SER A 315 8.97 1.83 -20.53
N GLN A 316 10.17 2.30 -20.12
CA GLN A 316 11.15 1.46 -19.41
C GLN A 316 10.67 1.07 -18.01
N THR A 317 9.84 1.90 -17.40
CA THR A 317 9.25 1.64 -16.07
C THR A 317 7.76 1.30 -16.15
N ALA A 318 7.20 1.14 -17.34
CA ALA A 318 5.77 0.99 -17.59
C ALA A 318 4.93 2.07 -16.89
N GLY A 319 5.40 3.31 -16.88
CA GLY A 319 4.74 4.45 -16.23
C GLY A 319 4.87 4.50 -14.71
N ARG A 320 5.64 3.62 -14.08
CA ARG A 320 5.98 3.68 -12.65
C ARG A 320 7.05 4.73 -12.37
N TYR A 321 7.30 5.00 -11.08
CA TYR A 321 8.36 5.88 -10.64
C TYR A 321 9.71 5.57 -11.32
N SER A 322 10.32 6.59 -11.92
CA SER A 322 11.61 6.48 -12.62
C SER A 322 12.71 7.24 -11.88
N HIS A 323 13.61 6.48 -11.24
CA HIS A 323 14.81 7.06 -10.61
C HIS A 323 15.69 7.84 -11.61
N ARG A 324 15.72 7.43 -12.89
CA ARG A 324 16.48 8.10 -13.94
C ARG A 324 15.89 9.47 -14.25
N ASP A 325 14.58 9.56 -14.48
CA ASP A 325 13.89 10.82 -14.77
C ASP A 325 14.03 11.79 -13.59
N ALA A 326 13.76 11.33 -12.38
CA ALA A 326 13.92 12.14 -11.17
C ALA A 326 15.38 12.61 -10.95
N ARG A 327 16.39 11.79 -11.30
CA ARG A 327 17.81 12.15 -11.19
C ARG A 327 18.19 13.25 -12.16
N ILE A 328 17.70 13.20 -13.40
CA ILE A 328 17.96 14.23 -14.41
C ILE A 328 17.43 15.57 -13.90
N LEU A 329 16.17 15.60 -13.48
CA LEU A 329 15.55 16.84 -13.02
C LEU A 329 16.20 17.41 -11.74
N ARG A 330 16.68 16.55 -10.83
CA ARG A 330 17.39 17.03 -9.63
C ARG A 330 18.70 17.76 -9.93
N ARG A 331 19.31 17.53 -11.08
CA ARG A 331 20.53 18.24 -11.50
C ARG A 331 20.27 19.65 -12.01
N LEU A 332 19.03 19.95 -12.39
CA LEU A 332 18.63 21.26 -12.89
C LEU A 332 18.42 22.25 -11.72
N PRO A 333 18.81 23.53 -11.89
CA PRO A 333 18.93 24.48 -10.80
C PRO A 333 17.59 24.94 -10.22
N SER A 334 16.52 25.02 -11.01
CA SER A 334 15.26 25.62 -10.61
C SER A 334 14.04 24.86 -11.16
N LYS A 335 12.84 25.16 -10.61
CA LYS A 335 11.57 24.67 -11.14
C LYS A 335 11.36 25.08 -12.60
N GLN A 336 11.72 26.33 -12.95
CA GLN A 336 11.60 26.84 -14.31
C GLN A 336 12.50 26.07 -15.30
N ALA A 337 13.78 25.85 -14.96
CA ALA A 337 14.68 25.04 -15.79
C ALA A 337 14.18 23.61 -15.99
N ARG A 338 13.56 22.99 -14.95
CA ARG A 338 12.92 21.66 -15.05
C ARG A 338 11.70 21.71 -15.98
N GLN A 339 10.91 22.78 -15.88
CA GLN A 339 9.72 22.96 -16.73
C GLN A 339 10.13 23.08 -18.21
N GLN A 340 11.11 23.92 -18.54
CA GLN A 340 11.63 24.09 -19.89
C GLN A 340 12.20 22.77 -20.45
N TYR A 341 13.01 22.07 -19.64
CA TYR A 341 13.51 20.74 -20.03
C TYR A 341 12.38 19.78 -20.37
N LEU A 342 11.35 19.70 -19.55
CA LEU A 342 10.23 18.78 -19.76
C LEU A 342 9.34 19.18 -20.94
N GLN A 343 9.13 20.48 -21.18
CA GLN A 343 8.37 20.97 -22.34
C GLN A 343 9.02 20.53 -23.66
N HIS A 344 10.34 20.43 -23.69
CA HIS A 344 11.07 19.94 -24.88
C HIS A 344 11.10 18.40 -24.94
N HIS A 345 11.35 17.72 -23.82
CA HIS A 345 11.59 16.27 -23.81
C HIS A 345 10.31 15.42 -23.78
N PHE A 346 9.21 15.90 -23.21
CA PHE A 346 7.97 15.15 -23.13
C PHE A 346 7.33 14.90 -24.50
N PRO A 347 7.18 15.89 -25.40
CA PRO A 347 6.71 15.63 -26.77
C PRO A 347 7.60 14.67 -27.54
N GLN A 348 8.93 14.77 -27.38
CA GLN A 348 9.87 13.83 -28.01
C GLN A 348 9.65 12.39 -27.49
N ARG A 349 9.39 12.23 -26.19
CA ARG A 349 9.05 10.92 -25.59
C ARG A 349 7.79 10.34 -26.22
N LEU A 350 6.74 11.13 -26.35
CA LEU A 350 5.49 10.70 -27.01
C LEU A 350 5.70 10.31 -28.47
N ARG A 351 6.46 11.10 -29.24
CA ARG A 351 6.79 10.77 -30.62
C ARG A 351 7.57 9.47 -30.77
N ARG A 352 8.55 9.20 -29.86
CA ARG A 352 9.32 7.95 -29.84
C ARG A 352 8.46 6.73 -29.50
N LEU A 353 7.46 6.89 -28.66
CA LEU A 353 6.51 5.81 -28.32
C LEU A 353 5.62 5.48 -29.53
N GLY A 354 5.20 6.49 -30.27
CA GLY A 354 4.20 6.35 -31.33
C GLY A 354 2.85 5.88 -30.81
N GLY A 355 1.83 5.82 -31.66
CA GLY A 355 0.47 5.44 -31.23
C GLY A 355 0.38 4.05 -30.60
N LEU A 356 0.97 3.04 -31.24
CA LEU A 356 0.95 1.66 -30.73
C LEU A 356 1.72 1.51 -29.41
N GLY A 357 2.85 2.21 -29.26
CA GLY A 357 3.63 2.22 -28.02
C GLY A 357 2.85 2.84 -26.85
N ILE A 358 2.08 3.90 -27.11
CA ILE A 358 1.20 4.54 -26.11
C ILE A 358 0.08 3.57 -25.68
N ILE A 359 -0.61 2.94 -26.65
CA ILE A 359 -1.66 1.97 -26.36
C ILE A 359 -1.11 0.79 -25.53
N ARG A 360 0.05 0.23 -25.94
CA ARG A 360 0.72 -0.83 -25.18
C ARG A 360 1.03 -0.38 -23.75
N LEU A 361 1.50 0.84 -23.58
CA LEU A 361 1.80 1.40 -22.26
C LEU A 361 0.54 1.54 -21.41
N TRP A 362 -0.59 1.97 -21.97
CA TRP A 362 -1.86 2.04 -21.25
C TRP A 362 -2.32 0.65 -20.77
N PHE A 363 -2.22 -0.39 -21.57
CA PHE A 363 -2.50 -1.77 -21.16
C PHE A 363 -1.60 -2.21 -19.99
N GLN A 364 -0.30 -1.90 -20.06
CA GLN A 364 0.64 -2.20 -18.98
C GLN A 364 0.27 -1.45 -17.68
N LYS A 365 -0.13 -0.18 -17.78
CA LYS A 365 -0.55 0.63 -16.63
C LYS A 365 -1.84 0.09 -15.99
N ILE A 366 -2.81 -0.34 -16.79
CA ILE A 366 -4.02 -1.01 -16.29
C ILE A 366 -3.64 -2.29 -15.54
N ALA A 367 -2.77 -3.11 -16.10
CA ALA A 367 -2.28 -4.31 -15.44
C ALA A 367 -1.61 -4.02 -14.08
N ILE A 368 -0.82 -2.93 -14.00
CA ILE A 368 -0.18 -2.48 -12.75
C ILE A 368 -1.21 -2.03 -11.71
N LEU A 369 -2.26 -1.30 -12.10
CA LEU A 369 -3.31 -0.84 -11.19
C LEU A 369 -4.06 -2.02 -10.53
N PHE A 370 -4.19 -3.13 -11.23
CA PHE A 370 -4.77 -4.36 -10.69
C PHE A 370 -3.75 -5.34 -10.10
N ASP A 371 -2.44 -5.01 -10.07
CA ASP A 371 -1.43 -5.86 -9.44
C ASP A 371 -1.50 -5.75 -7.89
N VAL A 372 -1.83 -6.85 -7.23
CA VAL A 372 -1.86 -6.94 -5.75
C VAL A 372 -0.71 -7.78 -5.18
N GLN A 373 0.14 -8.38 -6.02
CA GLN A 373 1.21 -9.28 -5.57
C GLN A 373 2.30 -8.55 -4.77
N SER A 374 2.65 -7.35 -5.21
CA SER A 374 3.71 -6.54 -4.61
C SER A 374 3.22 -5.67 -3.44
N LEU A 375 1.90 -5.54 -3.26
CA LEU A 375 1.29 -4.70 -2.22
C LEU A 375 1.73 -5.07 -0.79
N PRO A 376 1.81 -6.35 -0.39
CA PRO A 376 2.22 -6.71 0.97
C PRO A 376 3.61 -6.21 1.38
N ARG A 377 4.48 -5.89 0.42
CA ARG A 377 5.85 -5.40 0.65
C ARG A 377 6.01 -3.90 0.41
N ALA A 378 4.95 -3.17 0.11
CA ALA A 378 5.04 -1.76 -0.18
C ALA A 378 5.67 -1.00 1.01
N TYR A 379 6.69 -0.19 0.74
CA TYR A 379 7.42 0.60 1.73
C TYR A 379 8.00 -0.14 2.95
N THR A 380 8.06 -1.47 2.93
CA THR A 380 8.77 -2.24 3.96
C THR A 380 10.19 -2.54 3.50
N GLY A 381 11.16 -2.29 4.37
CA GLY A 381 12.58 -2.57 4.13
C GLY A 381 13.00 -3.99 4.53
N GLY A 382 12.05 -4.84 4.90
CA GLY A 382 12.23 -6.11 5.57
C GLY A 382 11.88 -6.00 7.06
N PHE A 383 12.13 -7.03 7.82
CA PHE A 383 11.92 -7.04 9.28
C PHE A 383 13.20 -6.66 10.01
N GLN A 384 13.07 -5.99 11.16
CA GLN A 384 14.22 -5.71 12.04
C GLN A 384 14.90 -7.01 12.48
N GLN A 385 14.11 -8.03 12.71
CA GLN A 385 14.56 -9.40 12.97
C GLN A 385 13.41 -10.36 12.65
N ILE A 386 13.74 -11.57 12.18
CA ILE A 386 12.76 -12.65 12.06
C ILE A 386 13.04 -13.74 13.09
N PRO A 387 12.02 -14.32 13.76
CA PRO A 387 12.18 -15.49 14.61
C PRO A 387 12.63 -16.72 13.82
N ARG A 388 13.29 -17.68 14.48
CA ARG A 388 13.70 -18.95 13.85
C ARG A 388 12.49 -19.72 13.29
N SER A 389 11.37 -19.74 14.00
CA SER A 389 10.12 -20.35 13.54
C SER A 389 9.62 -19.72 12.24
N TYR A 390 9.60 -18.37 12.16
CA TYR A 390 9.20 -17.67 10.95
C TYR A 390 10.17 -17.91 9.80
N SER A 391 11.48 -17.95 10.05
CA SER A 391 12.49 -18.13 8.99
C SER A 391 12.30 -19.44 8.23
N ARG A 392 11.87 -20.52 8.92
CA ARG A 392 11.55 -21.82 8.32
C ARG A 392 10.39 -21.73 7.32
N TRP A 393 9.37 -20.92 7.64
CA TRP A 393 8.13 -20.81 6.86
C TRP A 393 8.01 -19.52 6.05
N GLN A 394 9.02 -18.65 6.08
CA GLN A 394 8.98 -17.30 5.48
C GLN A 394 8.53 -17.31 4.01
N ARG A 395 8.97 -18.30 3.23
CA ARG A 395 8.55 -18.44 1.84
C ARG A 395 7.09 -18.83 1.71
N GLY A 396 6.64 -19.77 2.56
CA GLY A 396 5.24 -20.17 2.61
C GLY A 396 4.34 -18.98 2.94
N PHE A 397 4.68 -18.20 3.96
CA PHE A 397 3.96 -16.97 4.31
C PHE A 397 3.98 -15.94 3.19
N HIS A 398 5.11 -15.82 2.50
CA HIS A 398 5.22 -14.90 1.38
C HIS A 398 4.36 -15.32 0.20
N LEU A 399 4.39 -16.59 -0.17
CA LEU A 399 3.54 -17.16 -1.21
C LEU A 399 2.07 -17.06 -0.83
N TRP A 400 1.71 -17.42 0.42
CA TRP A 400 0.37 -17.23 0.92
C TRP A 400 -0.09 -15.78 0.79
N GLY A 401 0.74 -14.81 1.20
CA GLY A 401 0.42 -13.39 1.11
C GLY A 401 0.16 -12.93 -0.33
N GLN A 402 0.92 -13.41 -1.29
CA GLN A 402 0.70 -13.12 -2.70
C GLN A 402 -0.58 -13.76 -3.22
N TRP A 403 -0.76 -15.05 -2.97
CA TRP A 403 -1.88 -15.81 -3.52
C TRP A 403 -3.21 -15.45 -2.91
N SER A 404 -3.27 -15.24 -1.60
CA SER A 404 -4.52 -14.86 -0.95
C SER A 404 -5.06 -13.54 -1.50
N ASN A 405 -4.18 -12.56 -1.73
CA ASN A 405 -4.56 -11.30 -2.35
C ASN A 405 -4.99 -11.48 -3.81
N GLN A 406 -4.26 -12.30 -4.59
CA GLN A 406 -4.63 -12.55 -5.99
C GLN A 406 -5.94 -13.30 -6.11
N LEU A 407 -6.17 -14.35 -5.31
CA LEU A 407 -7.43 -15.09 -5.31
C LEU A 407 -8.59 -14.21 -4.91
N ALA A 408 -8.43 -13.38 -3.87
CA ALA A 408 -9.45 -12.42 -3.47
C ALA A 408 -9.79 -11.43 -4.60
N LEU A 409 -8.76 -10.86 -5.25
CA LEU A 409 -8.94 -9.96 -6.37
C LEU A 409 -9.60 -10.65 -7.57
N LEU A 410 -9.12 -11.82 -7.97
CA LEU A 410 -9.68 -12.57 -9.10
C LEU A 410 -11.15 -12.94 -8.85
N LEU A 411 -11.50 -13.32 -7.63
CA LEU A 411 -12.90 -13.57 -7.26
C LEU A 411 -13.73 -12.29 -7.40
N ILE A 412 -13.27 -11.16 -6.86
CA ILE A 412 -13.97 -9.88 -6.99
C ILE A 412 -14.12 -9.48 -8.45
N LEU A 413 -13.03 -9.48 -9.24
CA LEU A 413 -13.07 -9.06 -10.64
C LEU A 413 -13.92 -9.99 -11.52
N SER A 414 -13.92 -11.31 -11.26
CA SER A 414 -14.78 -12.25 -12.00
C SER A 414 -16.26 -12.02 -11.70
N LEU A 415 -16.63 -11.77 -10.43
CA LEU A 415 -17.99 -11.41 -10.05
C LEU A 415 -18.41 -10.06 -10.65
N VAL A 416 -17.51 -9.07 -10.63
CA VAL A 416 -17.73 -7.76 -11.26
C VAL A 416 -17.94 -7.91 -12.77
N LEU A 417 -17.11 -8.68 -13.45
CA LEU A 417 -17.23 -8.92 -14.88
C LEU A 417 -18.55 -9.62 -15.22
N GLN A 418 -18.92 -10.64 -14.48
CA GLN A 418 -20.22 -11.31 -14.61
C GLN A 418 -21.36 -10.30 -14.44
N GLN A 419 -21.31 -9.45 -13.42
CA GLN A 419 -22.35 -8.46 -13.17
C GLN A 419 -22.41 -7.37 -14.25
N ILE A 420 -21.25 -6.90 -14.73
CA ILE A 420 -21.19 -5.97 -15.86
C ILE A 420 -21.90 -6.55 -17.09
N TRP A 421 -21.59 -7.80 -17.44
CA TRP A 421 -22.20 -8.46 -18.60
C TRP A 421 -23.70 -8.64 -18.42
N THR A 422 -24.16 -9.19 -17.29
CA THR A 422 -25.60 -9.38 -17.04
C THR A 422 -26.38 -8.07 -17.10
N THR A 423 -25.81 -6.99 -16.53
CA THR A 423 -26.43 -5.66 -16.55
C THR A 423 -26.41 -5.03 -17.95
N ALA A 424 -25.28 -5.14 -18.67
CA ALA A 424 -25.13 -4.54 -19.99
C ALA A 424 -26.05 -5.21 -21.06
N TRP A 425 -26.30 -6.52 -20.96
CA TRP A 425 -27.18 -7.22 -21.87
C TRP A 425 -28.69 -7.08 -21.52
N ASN A 426 -29.03 -6.69 -20.28
CA ASN A 426 -30.40 -6.44 -19.89
C ASN A 426 -30.90 -5.09 -20.47
N ARG A 427 -31.68 -5.14 -21.55
CA ARG A 427 -32.20 -3.94 -22.26
C ARG A 427 -33.11 -3.06 -21.40
N HIS A 428 -33.77 -3.64 -20.41
CA HIS A 428 -34.73 -2.94 -19.53
C HIS A 428 -34.10 -2.47 -18.20
N TYR A 429 -32.82 -2.76 -17.98
CA TYR A 429 -32.15 -2.35 -16.77
C TYR A 429 -32.03 -0.82 -16.66
N GLN A 430 -32.43 -0.30 -15.52
CA GLN A 430 -32.33 1.13 -15.20
C GLN A 430 -31.32 1.31 -14.05
N PRO A 431 -30.17 1.95 -14.29
CA PRO A 431 -29.19 2.12 -13.26
C PRO A 431 -29.65 3.11 -12.19
N THR A 432 -29.34 2.81 -10.95
CA THR A 432 -29.51 3.74 -9.84
C THR A 432 -28.48 4.88 -9.93
N TRP A 433 -28.75 5.97 -9.23
CA TRP A 433 -27.81 7.09 -9.15
C TRP A 433 -26.44 6.66 -8.59
N LEU A 434 -26.45 5.82 -7.54
CA LEU A 434 -25.23 5.34 -6.88
C LEU A 434 -24.39 4.42 -7.78
N GLU A 435 -25.03 3.59 -8.60
CA GLU A 435 -24.34 2.78 -9.62
C GLU A 435 -23.61 3.66 -10.64
N ILE A 436 -24.31 4.68 -11.16
CA ILE A 436 -23.74 5.63 -12.12
C ILE A 436 -22.53 6.34 -11.50
N PHE A 437 -22.68 6.86 -10.29
CA PHE A 437 -21.57 7.49 -9.55
C PHE A 437 -20.39 6.54 -9.34
N THR A 438 -20.67 5.32 -8.91
CA THR A 438 -19.62 4.33 -8.63
C THR A 438 -18.80 4.00 -9.87
N ILE A 439 -19.45 3.77 -11.02
CA ILE A 439 -18.75 3.46 -12.28
C ILE A 439 -18.00 4.68 -12.81
N ILE A 440 -18.55 5.89 -12.72
CA ILE A 440 -17.86 7.12 -13.14
C ILE A 440 -16.65 7.39 -12.23
N ALA A 441 -16.78 7.22 -10.93
CA ALA A 441 -15.67 7.40 -9.99
C ALA A 441 -14.54 6.37 -10.23
N ALA A 442 -14.88 5.08 -10.36
CA ALA A 442 -13.92 4.02 -10.68
C ALA A 442 -13.21 4.28 -12.02
N GLY A 443 -13.99 4.70 -13.05
CA GLY A 443 -13.47 5.10 -14.35
C GLY A 443 -12.56 6.32 -14.26
N GLY A 444 -12.89 7.31 -13.46
CA GLY A 444 -12.10 8.51 -13.22
C GLY A 444 -10.72 8.17 -12.65
N PHE A 445 -10.63 7.36 -11.59
CA PHE A 445 -9.36 6.89 -11.05
C PHE A 445 -8.56 6.06 -12.05
N LEU A 446 -9.23 5.15 -12.76
CA LEU A 446 -8.60 4.34 -13.79
C LEU A 446 -8.00 5.19 -14.91
N LEU A 447 -8.78 6.10 -15.49
CA LEU A 447 -8.36 6.96 -16.61
C LEU A 447 -7.27 7.94 -16.17
N PHE A 448 -7.38 8.54 -14.99
CA PHE A 448 -6.37 9.44 -14.45
C PHE A 448 -4.99 8.78 -14.39
N HIS A 449 -4.88 7.60 -13.77
CA HIS A 449 -3.62 6.90 -13.63
C HIS A 449 -3.17 6.20 -14.92
N THR A 450 -4.08 5.86 -15.82
CA THR A 450 -3.73 5.24 -17.11
C THR A 450 -3.26 6.26 -18.12
N LEU A 451 -4.00 7.37 -18.28
CA LEU A 451 -3.78 8.32 -19.36
C LEU A 451 -2.90 9.53 -18.96
N ILE A 452 -2.91 9.93 -17.69
CA ILE A 452 -2.34 11.23 -17.28
C ILE A 452 -1.12 11.04 -16.36
N TRP A 453 -1.29 10.31 -15.25
CA TRP A 453 -0.36 10.30 -14.13
C TRP A 453 0.56 9.09 -14.14
N GLU A 454 1.57 9.08 -13.26
CA GLU A 454 2.32 7.86 -12.95
C GLU A 454 1.39 6.77 -12.39
N THR A 455 1.86 5.53 -12.45
CA THR A 455 1.05 4.37 -12.07
C THR A 455 1.80 3.52 -11.04
N GLU A 456 1.14 3.23 -9.92
CA GLU A 456 1.59 2.30 -8.91
C GLU A 456 0.44 1.37 -8.51
N ASN A 457 0.76 0.14 -8.11
CA ASN A 457 -0.24 -0.87 -7.73
C ASN A 457 -1.17 -0.42 -6.59
N ARG A 458 -0.65 0.35 -5.63
CA ARG A 458 -1.44 0.91 -4.52
C ARG A 458 -2.49 1.93 -4.94
N TYR A 459 -2.32 2.59 -6.09
CA TYR A 459 -3.32 3.53 -6.62
C TYR A 459 -4.57 2.83 -7.15
N GLY A 460 -4.44 1.56 -7.57
CA GLY A 460 -5.57 0.75 -8.01
C GLY A 460 -6.51 0.28 -6.91
N GLN A 461 -6.11 0.38 -5.62
CA GLN A 461 -6.93 -0.10 -4.51
C GLN A 461 -8.27 0.67 -4.41
N VAL A 462 -8.30 1.95 -4.76
CA VAL A 462 -9.55 2.74 -4.82
C VAL A 462 -10.48 2.22 -5.91
N ILE A 463 -9.93 1.80 -7.06
CA ILE A 463 -10.71 1.21 -8.16
C ILE A 463 -11.34 -0.10 -7.70
N ILE A 464 -10.56 -0.98 -7.06
CA ILE A 464 -11.04 -2.26 -6.54
C ILE A 464 -12.12 -2.04 -5.48
N LEU A 465 -11.96 -1.07 -4.59
CA LEU A 465 -12.96 -0.69 -3.59
C LEU A 465 -14.29 -0.27 -4.24
N LEU A 466 -14.25 0.63 -5.22
CA LEU A 466 -15.44 1.11 -5.92
C LEU A 466 -16.10 -0.01 -6.73
N LEU A 467 -15.33 -0.89 -7.38
CA LEU A 467 -15.88 -2.08 -8.06
C LEU A 467 -16.52 -3.07 -7.07
N SER A 468 -15.94 -3.22 -5.88
CA SER A 468 -16.57 -4.00 -4.79
C SER A 468 -17.88 -3.36 -4.32
N GLY A 469 -17.93 -2.03 -4.25
CA GLY A 469 -19.15 -1.26 -3.99
C GLY A 469 -20.20 -1.48 -5.09
N TYR A 470 -19.80 -1.46 -6.36
CA TYR A 470 -20.70 -1.80 -7.47
C TYR A 470 -21.26 -3.22 -7.33
N LEU A 471 -20.43 -4.19 -6.97
CA LEU A 471 -20.88 -5.57 -6.72
C LEU A 471 -21.84 -5.66 -5.53
N LEU A 472 -21.63 -4.87 -4.48
CA LEU A 472 -22.52 -4.82 -3.31
C LEU A 472 -23.93 -4.34 -3.66
N LEU A 473 -24.06 -3.41 -4.61
CA LEU A 473 -25.37 -2.96 -5.11
C LEU A 473 -26.14 -4.05 -5.90
N HIS A 474 -25.40 -5.07 -6.35
CA HIS A 474 -25.94 -6.18 -7.15
C HIS A 474 -25.72 -7.53 -6.48
N LEU A 475 -25.95 -7.61 -5.17
CA LEU A 475 -25.73 -8.88 -4.46
C LEU A 475 -26.44 -10.03 -5.19
N PRO A 476 -25.72 -11.11 -5.48
CA PRO A 476 -26.24 -12.20 -6.28
C PRO A 476 -27.47 -12.84 -5.63
N GLN A 477 -28.49 -13.05 -6.44
CA GLN A 477 -29.65 -13.89 -6.08
C GLN A 477 -29.16 -15.30 -5.67
N PRO A 478 -29.94 -16.03 -4.86
CA PRO A 478 -29.63 -17.40 -4.50
C PRO A 478 -29.23 -18.19 -5.75
N PRO A 479 -28.17 -18.97 -5.74
CA PRO A 479 -27.86 -19.86 -6.84
C PRO A 479 -29.02 -20.82 -6.99
N LYS A 480 -29.52 -20.99 -8.23
CA LYS A 480 -30.46 -22.06 -8.50
C LYS A 480 -29.89 -23.36 -7.96
N PRO A 481 -30.67 -24.22 -7.31
CA PRO A 481 -30.16 -25.47 -6.78
C PRO A 481 -29.47 -26.22 -7.93
N ALA A 482 -28.17 -26.33 -7.84
CA ALA A 482 -27.40 -27.13 -8.80
C ALA A 482 -27.88 -28.56 -8.63
N THR A 483 -28.34 -29.18 -9.70
CA THR A 483 -28.50 -30.64 -9.75
C THR A 483 -27.17 -31.22 -9.24
N THR A 484 -27.26 -32.03 -8.20
CA THR A 484 -26.15 -32.57 -7.43
C THR A 484 -25.13 -33.27 -8.33
N VAL A 485 -24.18 -32.52 -8.88
CA VAL A 485 -22.94 -33.13 -9.37
C VAL A 485 -22.16 -33.54 -8.13
N GLY A 486 -22.00 -34.83 -7.98
CA GLY A 486 -21.66 -35.47 -6.73
C GLY A 486 -20.45 -34.88 -6.02
N THR A 487 -20.63 -34.51 -4.77
CA THR A 487 -19.60 -34.12 -3.81
C THR A 487 -18.32 -34.98 -3.82
N PRO A 488 -18.38 -36.33 -4.11
CA PRO A 488 -17.18 -37.16 -4.22
C PRO A 488 -16.28 -36.81 -5.40
N ALA A 489 -16.84 -36.57 -6.59
CA ALA A 489 -16.04 -36.24 -7.78
C ALA A 489 -15.30 -34.89 -7.63
N MET A 490 -15.90 -33.95 -6.94
CA MET A 490 -15.29 -32.65 -6.58
C MET A 490 -14.09 -32.83 -5.65
N LEU A 491 -14.27 -33.56 -4.53
CA LEU A 491 -13.20 -33.80 -3.56
C LEU A 491 -12.04 -34.56 -4.22
N VAL A 492 -12.35 -35.52 -5.09
CA VAL A 492 -11.35 -36.25 -5.88
C VAL A 492 -10.61 -35.31 -6.83
N THR A 493 -11.32 -34.42 -7.57
CA THR A 493 -10.69 -33.50 -8.51
C THR A 493 -9.81 -32.46 -7.79
N ILE A 494 -10.29 -31.87 -6.67
CA ILE A 494 -9.49 -30.99 -5.83
C ILE A 494 -8.31 -31.74 -5.20
N GLY A 495 -8.52 -32.95 -4.69
CA GLY A 495 -7.47 -33.79 -4.13
C GLY A 495 -6.39 -34.14 -5.16
N VAL A 496 -6.75 -34.53 -6.37
CA VAL A 496 -5.83 -34.82 -7.48
C VAL A 496 -5.07 -33.54 -7.90
N LEU A 497 -5.76 -32.39 -8.04
CA LEU A 497 -5.11 -31.11 -8.34
C LEU A 497 -4.15 -30.69 -7.23
N LEU A 498 -4.52 -30.82 -5.97
CA LEU A 498 -3.65 -30.55 -4.83
C LEU A 498 -2.46 -31.52 -4.80
N LEU A 499 -2.66 -32.81 -5.00
CA LEU A 499 -1.58 -33.80 -5.03
C LEU A 499 -0.62 -33.58 -6.20
N CYS A 500 -1.11 -33.24 -7.40
CA CYS A 500 -0.26 -32.99 -8.57
C CYS A 500 0.50 -31.66 -8.48
N LEU A 501 -0.07 -30.63 -7.83
CA LEU A 501 0.49 -29.28 -7.78
C LEU A 501 1.29 -29.00 -6.51
N THR A 502 0.96 -29.65 -5.38
CA THR A 502 1.63 -29.45 -4.09
C THR A 502 3.14 -29.70 -4.14
N PRO A 503 3.67 -30.79 -4.76
CA PRO A 503 5.11 -30.98 -4.84
C PRO A 503 5.84 -29.87 -5.61
N GLN A 504 5.23 -29.35 -6.67
CA GLN A 504 5.82 -28.28 -7.48
C GLN A 504 5.72 -26.92 -6.80
N ILE A 505 4.66 -26.70 -6.03
CA ILE A 505 4.50 -25.52 -5.18
C ILE A 505 5.53 -25.58 -4.04
N LEU A 506 5.68 -26.70 -3.38
CA LEU A 506 6.67 -26.91 -2.32
C LEU A 506 8.10 -26.79 -2.83
N THR A 507 8.45 -27.38 -3.96
CA THR A 507 9.80 -27.25 -4.55
C THR A 507 10.13 -25.83 -4.98
N ARG A 508 9.15 -25.04 -5.44
CA ARG A 508 9.34 -23.60 -5.71
C ARG A 508 9.27 -22.75 -4.45
N ALA A 509 8.42 -23.08 -3.49
CA ALA A 509 8.43 -22.47 -2.16
C ALA A 509 9.75 -22.75 -1.43
N THR A 510 10.43 -23.86 -1.71
CA THR A 510 11.72 -24.21 -1.14
C THR A 510 12.92 -23.67 -1.92
N LYS A 511 12.77 -23.21 -3.18
CA LYS A 511 13.85 -22.49 -3.88
C LYS A 511 14.04 -21.10 -3.29
N PRO A 512 15.25 -20.73 -2.87
CA PRO A 512 15.48 -19.49 -2.16
C PRO A 512 15.32 -18.26 -3.06
N ALA A 513 14.22 -17.55 -2.91
CA ALA A 513 14.24 -16.12 -3.16
C ALA A 513 15.16 -15.46 -2.12
N THR A 514 15.73 -14.30 -2.43
CA THR A 514 16.52 -13.51 -1.46
C THR A 514 15.73 -13.33 -0.16
N MET A 515 16.14 -13.99 0.91
CA MET A 515 15.49 -13.92 2.21
C MET A 515 16.22 -12.90 3.09
N VAL A 516 15.52 -11.85 3.50
CA VAL A 516 16.06 -10.89 4.46
C VAL A 516 15.85 -11.45 5.87
N VAL A 517 16.95 -11.67 6.61
CA VAL A 517 16.94 -12.26 7.95
C VAL A 517 16.89 -11.19 9.03
N THR A 518 17.67 -10.12 8.86
CA THR A 518 17.63 -8.92 9.70
C THR A 518 17.98 -7.72 8.87
N ALA A 519 17.29 -6.61 9.07
CA ALA A 519 17.57 -5.38 8.35
C ALA A 519 17.16 -4.13 9.15
N GLN A 520 17.90 -3.06 8.94
CA GLN A 520 17.53 -1.70 9.26
C GLN A 520 17.74 -0.85 8.01
N ARG A 521 16.63 -0.44 7.38
CA ARG A 521 16.67 0.29 6.10
C ARG A 521 16.00 1.65 6.14
N SER A 522 15.48 2.06 7.30
CA SER A 522 14.90 3.38 7.51
C SER A 522 15.99 4.44 7.37
N GLN A 523 15.78 5.40 6.47
CA GLN A 523 16.74 6.49 6.23
C GLN A 523 16.08 7.69 5.54
N LEU A 524 16.63 8.87 5.79
CA LEU A 524 16.19 10.11 5.13
C LEU A 524 16.67 10.22 3.68
N SER A 525 17.67 9.45 3.29
CA SER A 525 18.26 9.36 1.95
C SER A 525 19.16 10.54 1.54
N HIS A 526 20.38 10.22 1.17
CA HIS A 526 21.36 11.18 0.62
C HIS A 526 20.88 11.92 -0.65
N GLN A 527 19.95 11.31 -1.40
CA GLN A 527 19.41 11.98 -2.59
C GLN A 527 18.57 13.22 -2.28
N TYR A 528 18.14 13.38 -1.03
CA TYR A 528 17.42 14.55 -0.52
C TYR A 528 18.29 15.45 0.34
N HIS A 529 19.60 15.40 0.13
CA HIS A 529 20.60 16.24 0.79
C HIS A 529 20.65 16.08 2.31
N PHE A 530 20.32 14.90 2.79
CA PHE A 530 20.55 14.55 4.19
C PHE A 530 22.05 14.66 4.50
N LYS A 531 22.39 15.44 5.53
CA LYS A 531 23.79 15.63 5.95
C LYS A 531 24.29 14.35 6.60
N THR A 532 25.36 13.78 6.05
CA THR A 532 26.09 12.70 6.69
C THR A 532 26.97 13.31 7.78
N PRO A 533 26.77 12.95 9.07
CA PRO A 533 27.59 13.49 10.13
C PRO A 533 29.05 13.05 9.96
N GLU A 534 29.95 13.95 10.33
CA GLU A 534 31.39 13.70 10.39
C GLU A 534 31.79 13.55 11.85
N PHE A 535 32.51 12.48 12.13
CA PHE A 535 32.97 12.16 13.47
C PHE A 535 34.51 12.25 13.55
N PRO A 536 35.08 12.52 14.72
CA PRO A 536 36.54 12.40 14.92
C PRO A 536 37.02 11.00 14.53
N GLY A 537 38.22 10.89 13.96
CA GLY A 537 38.77 9.62 13.50
C GLY A 537 38.98 8.57 14.59
N GLN A 538 39.08 9.00 15.85
CA GLN A 538 39.12 8.11 17.01
C GLN A 538 37.80 7.50 17.39
N THR A 539 36.69 7.96 16.78
CA THR A 539 35.34 7.46 17.10
C THR A 539 35.17 6.01 16.65
N ARG A 540 34.70 5.18 17.56
CA ARG A 540 34.39 3.77 17.29
C ARG A 540 32.88 3.54 17.37
N PHE A 541 32.33 2.95 16.33
CA PHE A 541 30.92 2.53 16.27
C PHE A 541 30.85 1.02 16.44
N SER A 542 29.87 0.55 17.21
CA SER A 542 29.55 -0.87 17.21
C SER A 542 28.06 -1.11 17.36
N GLN A 543 27.55 -2.11 16.64
CA GLN A 543 26.17 -2.53 16.72
C GLN A 543 26.06 -4.04 16.64
N THR A 544 25.29 -4.63 17.56
CA THR A 544 25.06 -6.06 17.58
C THR A 544 23.97 -6.43 16.61
N LEU A 545 24.21 -7.44 15.78
CA LEU A 545 23.27 -8.03 14.85
C LEU A 545 22.89 -9.43 15.31
N LEU A 546 21.59 -9.70 15.44
CA LEU A 546 21.07 -11.03 15.74
C LEU A 546 20.64 -11.68 14.43
N ILE A 547 21.36 -12.70 13.99
CA ILE A 547 21.11 -13.45 12.77
C ILE A 547 20.47 -14.79 13.14
N ASN A 548 19.15 -14.91 13.05
CA ASN A 548 18.42 -16.10 13.48
C ASN A 548 18.37 -17.23 12.42
N HIS A 549 18.87 -16.97 11.23
CA HIS A 549 18.99 -17.94 10.15
C HIS A 549 20.29 -17.67 9.39
N ALA A 550 20.96 -18.70 8.89
CA ALA A 550 22.17 -18.54 8.12
C ALA A 550 21.99 -17.55 6.96
N VAL A 551 22.98 -16.72 6.69
CA VAL A 551 23.01 -15.74 5.61
C VAL A 551 24.30 -15.89 4.80
N ASN A 552 24.30 -15.46 3.55
CA ASN A 552 25.49 -15.47 2.69
C ASN A 552 25.89 -14.09 2.19
N LYS A 553 25.13 -13.06 2.58
CA LYS A 553 25.45 -11.68 2.26
C LYS A 553 24.98 -10.73 3.36
N LEU A 554 25.91 -9.90 3.84
CA LEU A 554 25.64 -8.76 4.69
C LEU A 554 26.13 -7.51 3.99
N TRP A 555 25.32 -6.44 4.00
CA TRP A 555 25.76 -5.14 3.54
C TRP A 555 25.41 -4.04 4.54
N VAL A 556 26.28 -3.02 4.59
CA VAL A 556 26.13 -1.80 5.40
C VAL A 556 26.25 -0.60 4.47
N LEU A 557 25.39 0.40 4.60
CA LEU A 557 25.40 1.59 3.73
C LEU A 557 26.66 2.42 4.00
N ALA A 558 27.38 2.77 2.90
CA ALA A 558 28.55 3.62 2.93
C ALA A 558 28.25 5.03 2.37
N PRO A 559 28.86 6.08 2.87
CA PRO A 559 28.83 7.41 2.26
C PRO A 559 29.65 7.44 0.97
N LYS A 560 29.51 8.49 0.15
CA LYS A 560 30.21 8.60 -1.15
C LYS A 560 31.74 8.59 -1.05
N ARG A 561 32.31 9.02 0.07
CA ARG A 561 33.74 9.03 0.36
C ARG A 561 33.93 8.40 1.73
N ALA A 562 33.75 7.09 1.80
CA ALA A 562 33.95 6.33 3.01
C ALA A 562 35.46 6.19 3.28
N ASN A 563 35.88 6.59 4.45
CA ASN A 563 37.26 6.46 4.95
C ASN A 563 37.29 5.64 6.24
N ALA A 564 36.51 4.57 6.28
CA ALA A 564 36.36 3.72 7.44
C ALA A 564 36.51 2.24 7.07
N GLU A 565 36.97 1.46 8.01
CA GLU A 565 36.97 0.01 7.99
C GLU A 565 35.77 -0.53 8.72
N VAL A 566 35.22 -1.61 8.20
CA VAL A 566 34.05 -2.27 8.77
C VAL A 566 34.35 -3.74 8.97
N ASP A 567 34.38 -4.14 10.22
CA ASP A 567 34.67 -5.49 10.66
C ASP A 567 33.43 -6.12 11.29
N LEU A 568 33.22 -7.39 11.04
CA LEU A 568 32.17 -8.22 11.63
C LEU A 568 32.83 -9.27 12.52
N LEU A 569 32.56 -9.22 13.83
CA LEU A 569 33.07 -10.16 14.82
C LEU A 569 31.97 -11.15 15.18
N ASP A 570 32.26 -12.44 15.17
CA ASP A 570 31.39 -13.47 15.73
C ASP A 570 31.61 -13.64 17.26
N SER A 571 30.81 -14.51 17.88
CA SER A 571 30.93 -14.80 19.32
C SER A 571 32.26 -15.43 19.72
N GLY A 572 32.98 -16.05 18.77
CA GLY A 572 34.33 -16.63 18.97
C GLY A 572 35.45 -15.61 18.76
N GLY A 573 35.14 -14.35 18.46
CA GLY A 573 36.14 -13.30 18.22
C GLY A 573 36.76 -13.30 16.82
N HIS A 574 36.32 -14.18 15.90
CA HIS A 574 36.82 -14.17 14.53
C HIS A 574 36.38 -12.93 13.79
N ILE A 575 37.31 -12.27 13.15
CA ILE A 575 37.10 -11.03 12.41
C ILE A 575 36.89 -11.33 10.94
N ARG A 576 35.78 -10.82 10.38
CA ARG A 576 35.49 -10.85 8.95
C ARG A 576 35.36 -9.42 8.44
N ARG A 577 36.23 -9.02 7.54
CA ARG A 577 36.24 -7.65 6.99
C ARG A 577 35.22 -7.52 5.87
N LEU A 578 34.46 -6.42 5.91
CA LEU A 578 33.56 -6.03 4.81
C LEU A 578 34.33 -5.20 3.78
N VAL A 579 34.11 -5.50 2.50
CA VAL A 579 34.74 -4.80 1.38
C VAL A 579 33.84 -3.69 0.87
N LEU A 580 34.41 -2.49 0.65
CA LEU A 580 33.66 -1.36 0.10
C LEU A 580 33.36 -1.60 -1.39
N GLN A 581 32.10 -1.70 -1.75
CA GLN A 581 31.61 -1.84 -3.13
C GLN A 581 30.64 -0.69 -3.43
N LYS A 582 31.03 0.24 -4.30
CA LYS A 582 30.23 1.43 -4.69
C LYS A 582 29.82 2.29 -3.49
N LYS A 583 28.67 2.01 -2.87
CA LYS A 583 28.07 2.76 -1.76
C LYS A 583 27.71 1.87 -0.58
N THR A 584 28.28 0.70 -0.49
CA THR A 584 28.04 -0.25 0.59
C THR A 584 29.31 -0.99 0.94
N TRP A 585 29.53 -1.25 2.23
CA TRP A 585 30.45 -2.29 2.66
C TRP A 585 29.71 -3.62 2.56
N VAL A 586 30.32 -4.62 1.95
CA VAL A 586 29.68 -5.91 1.67
C VAL A 586 30.56 -7.03 2.16
N TYR A 587 29.99 -7.93 2.92
CA TYR A 587 30.54 -9.26 3.17
C TYR A 587 29.78 -10.27 2.30
N ARG A 588 30.51 -11.12 1.59
CA ARG A 588 29.98 -12.27 0.84
C ARG A 588 30.65 -13.53 1.38
N GLY A 589 29.88 -14.39 1.95
CA GLY A 589 30.31 -15.63 2.55
C GLY A 589 29.26 -16.15 3.54
N PHE A 590 29.38 -17.41 3.89
CA PHE A 590 28.46 -18.04 4.82
C PHE A 590 28.65 -17.51 6.23
N LEU A 591 27.55 -17.04 6.84
CA LEU A 591 27.44 -16.66 8.23
C LEU A 591 26.35 -17.53 8.86
N PRO A 592 26.68 -18.43 9.78
CA PRO A 592 25.68 -19.22 10.50
C PRO A 592 24.77 -18.34 11.35
N ALA A 593 23.67 -18.92 11.81
CA ALA A 593 22.83 -18.26 12.81
C ALA A 593 23.64 -17.99 14.08
N GLY A 594 23.55 -16.75 14.60
CA GLY A 594 24.35 -16.33 15.77
C GLY A 594 24.26 -14.85 16.01
N GLN A 595 25.02 -14.41 17.00
CA GLN A 595 25.21 -13.02 17.36
C GLN A 595 26.51 -12.51 16.75
N TYR A 596 26.44 -11.38 16.06
CA TYR A 596 27.58 -10.74 15.42
C TYR A 596 27.69 -9.29 15.87
N LYS A 597 28.91 -8.81 16.10
CA LYS A 597 29.19 -7.42 16.41
C LYS A 597 29.79 -6.73 15.20
N LEU A 598 29.04 -5.81 14.62
CA LEU A 598 29.52 -4.93 13.55
C LEU A 598 30.32 -3.80 14.18
N VAL A 599 31.58 -3.61 13.79
CA VAL A 599 32.45 -2.57 14.30
C VAL A 599 32.96 -1.70 13.16
N ILE A 600 32.86 -0.38 13.33
CA ILE A 600 33.34 0.60 12.36
C ILE A 600 34.38 1.49 13.04
N LYS A 601 35.54 1.63 12.40
CA LYS A 601 36.66 2.50 12.81
C LYS A 601 37.20 3.24 11.59
N ALA A 602 37.83 4.39 11.81
CA ALA A 602 38.49 5.11 10.72
C ALA A 602 39.74 4.37 10.23
N HIS A 603 40.08 4.51 8.94
CA HIS A 603 41.35 4.04 8.41
C HIS A 603 42.54 4.77 9.08
N HIS A 604 42.39 6.09 9.30
CA HIS A 604 43.39 6.93 9.90
C HIS A 604 42.81 7.68 11.11
N PRO A 605 43.36 7.51 12.33
CA PRO A 605 42.79 8.12 13.55
C PRO A 605 42.72 9.66 13.53
N HIS A 606 43.57 10.30 12.75
CA HIS A 606 43.66 11.77 12.66
C HIS A 606 42.70 12.38 11.60
N GLN A 607 42.05 11.57 10.77
CA GLN A 607 41.11 12.05 9.78
C GLN A 607 39.65 11.96 10.28
N ARG A 608 38.84 12.97 9.99
CA ARG A 608 37.39 12.90 10.26
C ARG A 608 36.77 11.76 9.48
N MET A 609 35.94 10.98 10.15
CA MET A 609 35.25 9.81 9.61
C MET A 609 33.82 10.16 9.19
N ARG A 610 33.44 9.73 7.99
CA ARG A 610 32.07 9.86 7.47
C ARG A 610 31.36 8.53 7.51
N ILE A 611 30.26 8.47 8.25
CA ILE A 611 29.44 7.26 8.39
C ILE A 611 27.96 7.62 8.19
N VAL A 612 27.20 6.74 7.57
CA VAL A 612 25.76 6.87 7.46
C VAL A 612 25.10 6.24 8.68
N VAL A 613 24.63 7.09 9.57
CA VAL A 613 23.83 6.70 10.72
C VAL A 613 22.44 7.28 10.56
N THR A 614 21.41 6.53 10.88
CA THR A 614 20.04 7.02 10.98
C THR A 614 19.70 7.25 12.44
N ASP A 615 19.24 8.44 12.73
CA ASP A 615 18.60 8.80 13.97
C ASP A 615 17.09 8.65 13.81
N GLY A 616 16.45 7.87 14.66
CA GLY A 616 15.00 7.68 14.71
C GLY A 616 14.30 8.62 15.69
N LEU A 617 15.01 9.58 16.29
CA LEU A 617 14.55 10.35 17.45
C LEU A 617 14.06 9.38 18.55
N ASN A 618 12.77 9.38 18.88
CA ASN A 618 12.18 8.46 19.85
C ASN A 618 11.64 7.16 19.21
N TYR A 619 11.99 6.89 17.94
CA TYR A 619 11.60 5.69 17.22
C TYR A 619 12.73 4.66 17.16
N ARG A 620 12.52 3.48 17.74
CA ARG A 620 13.52 2.41 17.78
C ARG A 620 13.68 1.79 16.38
N LEU A 621 14.83 2.04 15.75
CA LEU A 621 15.14 1.62 14.38
C LEU A 621 15.61 0.17 14.29
N ALA A 622 16.29 -0.33 15.31
CA ALA A 622 16.82 -1.69 15.40
C ALA A 622 16.62 -2.25 16.80
N LEU A 623 16.61 -3.57 16.93
CA LEU A 623 16.46 -4.24 18.23
C LEU A 623 17.61 -3.98 19.19
N GLN A 624 18.83 -3.85 18.64
CA GLN A 624 20.02 -3.56 19.42
C GLN A 624 20.50 -2.12 19.16
N PRO A 625 20.87 -1.37 20.20
CA PRO A 625 21.32 0.01 20.07
C PRO A 625 22.63 0.11 19.30
N LEU A 626 22.86 1.27 18.69
CA LEU A 626 24.18 1.64 18.21
C LEU A 626 25.01 2.16 19.40
N PHE A 627 26.22 1.67 19.55
CA PHE A 627 27.19 2.19 20.49
C PHE A 627 28.15 3.13 19.77
N ILE A 628 28.37 4.31 20.35
CA ILE A 628 29.36 5.30 19.89
C ILE A 628 30.33 5.50 21.05
N ASN A 629 31.59 5.13 20.86
CA ASN A 629 32.62 5.16 21.90
C ASN A 629 32.19 4.47 23.23
N GLY A 630 31.50 3.34 23.10
CA GLY A 630 30.98 2.59 24.25
C GLY A 630 29.64 3.07 24.82
N GLN A 631 29.18 4.26 24.47
CA GLN A 631 27.88 4.78 24.90
C GLN A 631 26.76 4.27 24.04
N ALA A 632 25.73 3.68 24.63
CA ALA A 632 24.53 3.21 23.93
C ALA A 632 23.68 4.39 23.42
N LYS A 633 23.28 4.33 22.15
CA LYS A 633 22.36 5.28 21.51
C LYS A 633 21.12 4.51 21.01
N PRO A 634 20.06 4.39 21.82
CA PRO A 634 18.94 3.47 21.55
C PRO A 634 18.12 3.79 20.30
N TYR A 635 18.12 5.05 19.87
CA TYR A 635 17.38 5.52 18.69
C TYR A 635 18.25 5.71 17.44
N TYR A 636 19.55 5.38 17.52
CA TYR A 636 20.47 5.45 16.41
C TYR A 636 20.75 4.06 15.87
N SER A 637 20.94 3.96 14.56
CA SER A 637 21.32 2.71 13.93
C SER A 637 22.11 2.92 12.66
N LEU A 638 23.00 2.00 12.37
CA LEU A 638 23.55 1.80 11.04
C LEU A 638 22.45 1.34 10.09
N ILE A 639 22.64 1.54 8.79
CA ILE A 639 21.73 1.05 7.77
C ILE A 639 22.33 -0.20 7.16
N TYR A 640 21.68 -1.33 7.36
CA TYR A 640 22.20 -2.63 6.97
C TYR A 640 21.10 -3.60 6.55
N ALA A 641 21.48 -4.66 5.85
CA ALA A 641 20.66 -5.86 5.71
C ALA A 641 21.53 -7.10 5.56
N ALA A 642 21.13 -8.15 6.26
CA ALA A 642 21.67 -9.48 6.15
C ALA A 642 20.65 -10.41 5.46
N HIS A 643 21.07 -11.08 4.41
CA HIS A 643 20.17 -11.90 3.62
C HIS A 643 20.86 -13.15 3.07
N TYR A 644 20.06 -14.15 2.84
CA TYR A 644 20.41 -15.33 2.11
C TYR A 644 19.98 -15.16 0.65
N SER A 645 20.91 -15.27 -0.28
CA SER A 645 20.63 -15.35 -1.72
C SER A 645 21.27 -16.62 -2.25
N GLN A 646 20.53 -17.42 -2.97
CA GLN A 646 21.11 -18.52 -3.77
C GLN A 646 21.78 -18.01 -5.00
#